data_4bdafc2b8ed946fa3fd2d2063ba3b910
#
_entry.id   4bdafc2b8ed946fa3fd2d2063ba3b910
#
_cell.length_a   1.000
_cell.length_b   1.000
_cell.length_c   1.000
_cell.angle_alpha   90.00
_cell.angle_beta   90.00
_cell.angle_gamma   90.00
#
_symmetry.space_group_name_H-M   'P 1'
#
loop_
_entity.id
_entity.type
_entity.pdbx_description
1 polymer ?
#
loop_
_entity_poly.entity_id
_entity_poly.type
_entity_poly.pdbx_seq_one_letter_code
_entity_poly.pdbx_strand_id
1 'polypeptide(L)'
;MLLSELQSPLENNPMPTPPLSPQDELSRRSALKLGGTAATLLASSAEAAPAPDPQLSATPADAAPANNGPAAPDTTGTGGELHRNAGGDFGAMTTNQGTVIADDENSLKANPRGPVLLEDFILREKINHFDHERIPERVVHARGSAAHGYFELTTSLADVSKAQIFNRVGQKTPVFVRFSTVAGNQGSADTVRDVRGFAVKFYTEEGNWDLVGNNIPIFFIQDALKFPDLVHSVKQEPDRGFPQAASAHDTFWDYASLTPESTHMLMWVMSDRAIPRSYRMMEGFGIHTFRLINQSGKASFVKFHWRPALGMQSLIWDEALKLNGADPDYHRRDLWNAIEAKDFPEWELAVQIFDEAFARRFDFDVLDASKIIPEEQVPLKVIGRLVLDRNPTNFFAENEQVAFCPSHVVPGIDFSNDPLLQGRLFSYNDTQMTRLGGPNFAEIPINRPKCPVMNFQRDGLMQMSKQEGRVSYSPSSLAKDGPRADPRRGFSSFPAREEGDTLRVRPASFADHFSQARQFFNSLTETEQNHVVAAFTFELSKVETKAIRTRMLGQLANVDQRIAQRVANGLGQQEPVTAAPTTAKAKTDLKPSPALSILAKAKPTLKGRMIGCLVADGTDAALVTALAAAAKKNGAMFKVVAPKVEGFKAAGGTMVPADFQLAGGPSVLFDAIVVAVSPKVPSS
;
A
#
# COMPACT_ATOMS: atom_id res chain seq x y z
N MET A 1 51.60 -20.89 -19.94
CA MET A 1 52.55 -20.15 -20.76
C MET A 1 51.79 -18.95 -21.28
N LEU A 2 51.94 -17.74 -20.89
CA LEU A 2 52.92 -16.87 -20.34
C LEU A 2 52.21 -15.85 -19.43
N LEU A 3 52.53 -15.86 -18.13
CA LEU A 3 52.41 -14.73 -17.22
C LEU A 3 53.81 -14.09 -17.26
N SER A 4 53.89 -12.81 -17.37
CA SER A 4 54.85 -11.93 -16.63
C SER A 4 54.97 -10.57 -17.29
N GLU A 5 55.10 -9.60 -16.38
CA GLU A 5 55.63 -8.25 -16.58
C GLU A 5 54.67 -7.14 -16.99
N LEU A 6 54.26 -6.35 -15.97
CA LEU A 6 54.74 -4.97 -15.81
C LEU A 6 54.18 -4.38 -14.49
N GLN A 7 55.02 -4.44 -13.44
CA GLN A 7 54.95 -3.55 -12.27
C GLN A 7 55.85 -2.36 -12.51
N SER A 8 55.31 -1.14 -12.40
CA SER A 8 56.06 0.05 -12.11
C SER A 8 55.32 0.87 -11.05
N PRO A 9 56.00 1.41 -10.03
CA PRO A 9 55.39 2.10 -8.91
C PRO A 9 55.05 3.53 -9.29
N LEU A 10 53.83 3.94 -8.97
CA LEU A 10 53.39 5.33 -9.00
C LEU A 10 53.78 6.00 -7.69
N GLU A 11 54.67 6.96 -7.77
CA GLU A 11 55.06 7.86 -6.68
C GLU A 11 53.85 8.68 -6.21
N ASN A 12 53.57 8.64 -4.94
CA ASN A 12 52.62 9.50 -4.24
C ASN A 12 53.23 10.91 -4.07
N ASN A 13 52.80 11.85 -4.89
CA ASN A 13 52.98 13.26 -4.66
C ASN A 13 51.67 13.89 -4.21
N PRO A 14 51.58 14.50 -3.02
CA PRO A 14 50.33 15.16 -2.59
C PRO A 14 50.20 16.49 -3.34
N MET A 15 49.03 16.69 -3.96
CA MET A 15 48.70 17.99 -4.57
C MET A 15 48.51 19.05 -3.50
N PRO A 16 48.98 20.30 -3.74
CA PRO A 16 48.80 21.41 -2.80
C PRO A 16 47.32 21.85 -2.77
N THR A 17 46.78 21.97 -1.56
CA THR A 17 45.43 22.53 -1.32
C THR A 17 45.46 24.04 -1.60
N PRO A 18 44.44 24.59 -2.30
CA PRO A 18 44.31 26.04 -2.49
C PRO A 18 43.98 26.74 -1.17
N PRO A 19 44.41 28.02 -0.98
CA PRO A 19 44.11 28.77 0.23
C PRO A 19 42.60 29.05 0.38
N LEU A 20 42.10 28.90 1.60
CA LEU A 20 40.70 29.14 1.97
C LEU A 20 40.33 30.63 1.86
N SER A 21 39.12 30.91 1.41
CA SER A 21 38.60 32.27 1.35
C SER A 21 38.30 32.84 2.75
N PRO A 22 38.29 34.19 2.94
CA PRO A 22 37.98 34.81 4.23
C PRO A 22 36.63 34.45 4.85
N GLN A 23 35.70 33.93 4.06
CA GLN A 23 34.36 33.47 4.53
C GLN A 23 34.44 32.13 5.24
N ASP A 24 35.38 31.27 4.89
CA ASP A 24 35.53 29.95 5.53
C ASP A 24 36.16 30.07 6.94
N GLU A 25 36.97 31.11 7.19
CA GLU A 25 37.50 31.34 8.53
C GLU A 25 36.47 31.86 9.52
N LEU A 26 35.48 32.65 9.07
CA LEU A 26 34.39 33.15 9.90
C LEU A 26 33.45 32.02 10.32
N SER A 27 33.16 31.07 9.43
CA SER A 27 32.36 29.89 9.71
C SER A 27 32.99 28.98 10.79
N ARG A 28 34.28 28.73 10.69
CA ARG A 28 35.00 27.90 11.68
C ARG A 28 35.10 28.55 13.06
N ARG A 29 35.27 29.88 13.14
CA ARG A 29 35.27 30.60 14.42
C ARG A 29 33.92 30.64 15.10
N SER A 30 32.83 30.66 14.32
CA SER A 30 31.48 30.59 14.85
C SER A 30 31.11 29.18 15.37
N ALA A 31 31.57 28.13 14.69
CA ALA A 31 31.38 26.74 15.13
C ALA A 31 32.16 26.43 16.43
N LEU A 32 33.36 26.97 16.56
CA LEU A 32 34.19 26.82 17.78
C LEU A 32 33.60 27.57 18.98
N LYS A 33 32.91 28.70 18.78
CA LYS A 33 32.25 29.44 19.87
C LYS A 33 30.97 28.74 20.32
N LEU A 34 30.22 28.08 19.44
CA LEU A 34 29.04 27.27 19.78
C LEU A 34 29.43 25.96 20.49
N GLY A 35 30.51 25.33 20.06
CA GLY A 35 31.04 24.14 20.71
C GLY A 35 31.54 24.38 22.14
N GLY A 36 32.16 25.57 22.41
CA GLY A 36 32.62 25.93 23.73
C GLY A 36 31.50 26.15 24.76
N THR A 37 30.42 26.76 24.34
CA THR A 37 29.24 27.00 25.23
C THR A 37 28.46 25.72 25.54
N ALA A 38 28.37 24.82 24.61
CA ALA A 38 27.69 23.50 24.82
C ALA A 38 28.53 22.61 25.76
N ALA A 39 29.85 22.64 25.66
CA ALA A 39 30.71 21.85 26.54
C ALA A 39 30.71 22.38 28.00
N THR A 40 30.54 23.68 28.18
CA THR A 40 30.48 24.29 29.55
C THR A 40 29.12 24.00 30.21
N LEU A 41 28.04 23.90 29.47
CA LEU A 41 26.72 23.51 30.00
C LEU A 41 26.60 22.01 30.34
N LEU A 42 27.36 21.16 29.66
CA LEU A 42 27.39 19.72 29.96
C LEU A 42 28.34 19.38 31.13
N ALA A 43 29.32 20.25 31.42
CA ALA A 43 30.23 20.03 32.55
C ALA A 43 29.69 20.44 33.92
N SER A 44 28.56 21.18 33.97
CA SER A 44 27.98 21.65 35.23
C SER A 44 26.84 20.76 35.78
N SER A 45 26.49 19.64 35.12
CA SER A 45 25.43 18.72 35.53
C SER A 45 25.89 17.27 35.78
N ALA A 46 27.19 17.03 35.87
CA ALA A 46 27.73 15.75 36.28
C ALA A 46 27.94 15.72 37.81
N GLU A 47 26.88 15.92 38.58
CA GLU A 47 26.83 15.23 39.85
C GLU A 47 26.58 13.75 39.55
N ALA A 48 27.54 12.90 39.98
CA ALA A 48 27.41 11.45 39.83
C ALA A 48 26.08 11.04 40.48
N ALA A 49 25.22 10.40 39.69
CA ALA A 49 24.08 9.76 40.27
C ALA A 49 24.55 8.84 41.38
N PRO A 50 23.92 8.86 42.58
CA PRO A 50 24.30 7.94 43.63
C PRO A 50 24.25 6.52 43.12
N ALA A 51 25.26 5.73 43.47
CA ALA A 51 25.28 4.30 43.14
C ALA A 51 23.92 3.71 43.61
N PRO A 52 23.29 2.84 42.79
CA PRO A 52 22.01 2.25 43.20
C PRO A 52 22.14 1.59 44.55
N ASP A 53 21.23 1.91 45.45
CA ASP A 53 21.18 1.39 46.81
C ASP A 53 21.11 -0.17 46.70
N PRO A 54 22.07 -0.90 47.24
CA PRO A 54 22.04 -2.36 47.19
C PRO A 54 20.85 -3.00 47.89
N GLN A 55 20.00 -2.17 48.56
CA GLN A 55 18.81 -2.66 49.26
C GLN A 55 17.51 -2.56 48.45
N LEU A 56 17.55 -2.06 47.20
CA LEU A 56 16.43 -2.15 46.27
C LEU A 56 16.44 -3.42 45.41
N SER A 57 17.05 -4.48 45.90
CA SER A 57 16.74 -5.80 45.32
C SER A 57 15.28 -6.14 45.69
N ALA A 58 14.44 -6.16 44.64
CA ALA A 58 13.06 -6.64 44.76
C ALA A 58 13.01 -7.89 45.60
N THR A 59 12.21 -7.90 46.68
CA THR A 59 11.97 -9.12 47.43
C THR A 59 11.33 -10.17 46.50
N PRO A 60 11.59 -11.46 46.68
CA PRO A 60 11.00 -12.51 45.84
C PRO A 60 9.46 -12.50 45.76
N ALA A 61 8.80 -11.74 46.67
CA ALA A 61 7.35 -11.57 46.67
C ALA A 61 6.82 -10.55 45.65
N ASP A 62 7.68 -9.68 45.12
CA ASP A 62 7.31 -8.68 44.09
C ASP A 62 7.61 -9.16 42.67
N ALA A 63 8.17 -10.36 42.50
CA ALA A 63 8.27 -10.99 41.20
C ALA A 63 6.84 -11.28 40.71
N ALA A 64 6.39 -10.55 39.70
CA ALA A 64 5.20 -10.95 38.98
C ALA A 64 5.32 -12.45 38.65
N PRO A 65 4.25 -13.24 38.77
CA PRO A 65 4.30 -14.66 38.52
C PRO A 65 4.99 -14.85 37.18
N ALA A 66 6.12 -15.56 37.20
CA ALA A 66 6.88 -15.83 35.97
C ALA A 66 5.90 -16.42 34.98
N ASN A 67 5.58 -15.67 33.94
CA ASN A 67 4.74 -16.13 32.85
C ASN A 67 5.60 -17.11 32.03
N ASN A 68 5.91 -18.27 32.63
CA ASN A 68 6.78 -19.29 32.11
C ASN A 68 6.14 -20.09 30.96
N GLY A 69 4.91 -19.75 30.61
CA GLY A 69 4.23 -20.30 29.44
C GLY A 69 4.39 -19.40 28.22
N PRO A 70 4.28 -19.95 27.00
CA PRO A 70 4.04 -19.11 25.84
C PRO A 70 2.81 -18.23 26.15
N ALA A 71 2.93 -16.91 25.90
CA ALA A 71 1.78 -16.02 26.00
C ALA A 71 0.62 -16.66 25.27
N ALA A 72 -0.57 -16.64 25.88
CA ALA A 72 -1.73 -17.19 25.22
C ALA A 72 -1.86 -16.55 23.84
N PRO A 73 -2.10 -17.33 22.78
CA PRO A 73 -2.28 -16.76 21.46
C PRO A 73 -3.41 -15.74 21.52
N ASP A 74 -3.23 -14.58 20.88
CA ASP A 74 -4.31 -13.64 20.71
C ASP A 74 -5.36 -14.27 19.80
N THR A 75 -6.44 -14.73 20.40
CA THR A 75 -7.55 -15.39 19.72
C THR A 75 -8.74 -14.44 19.51
N THR A 76 -8.57 -13.14 19.68
CA THR A 76 -9.67 -12.17 19.63
C THR A 76 -10.27 -12.00 18.23
N GLY A 77 -10.46 -13.09 17.55
CA GLY A 77 -11.54 -13.19 16.58
C GLY A 77 -11.16 -13.03 15.12
N THR A 78 -9.92 -12.89 14.74
CA THR A 78 -9.61 -12.62 13.34
C THR A 78 -8.93 -13.75 12.59
N GLY A 79 -8.80 -14.93 13.15
CA GLY A 79 -8.45 -16.16 12.38
C GLY A 79 -7.01 -16.11 11.85
N GLY A 80 -6.07 -15.91 11.78
CA GLY A 80 -4.69 -15.87 11.34
C GLY A 80 -3.77 -15.18 12.34
N GLU A 81 -4.33 -14.48 13.30
CA GLU A 81 -3.61 -13.64 14.25
C GLU A 81 -3.24 -14.37 15.54
N LEU A 82 -2.51 -15.41 15.48
CA LEU A 82 -2.00 -16.07 16.67
C LEU A 82 -0.63 -15.49 17.03
N HIS A 83 -0.62 -14.24 17.52
CA HIS A 83 0.59 -13.59 17.97
C HIS A 83 0.91 -13.98 19.42
N ARG A 84 2.18 -14.10 19.73
CA ARG A 84 2.66 -14.00 21.10
C ARG A 84 2.76 -12.52 21.45
N ASN A 85 1.98 -12.04 22.38
CA ASN A 85 2.16 -10.71 22.91
C ASN A 85 3.41 -10.67 23.78
N ALA A 86 4.38 -9.88 23.39
CA ALA A 86 5.60 -9.63 24.13
C ALA A 86 5.61 -8.23 24.74
N GLY A 87 4.46 -7.72 25.16
CA GLY A 87 4.33 -6.41 25.77
C GLY A 87 3.49 -6.46 27.07
N GLY A 88 3.56 -5.43 27.87
CA GLY A 88 2.83 -5.27 29.13
C GLY A 88 3.74 -5.06 30.34
N ASP A 89 3.18 -4.93 31.52
CA ASP A 89 3.92 -4.78 32.79
C ASP A 89 4.52 -6.12 33.22
N PHE A 90 5.61 -6.51 32.60
CA PHE A 90 6.26 -7.81 32.84
C PHE A 90 7.44 -7.78 33.84
N GLY A 91 7.64 -6.70 34.52
CA GLY A 91 8.72 -6.59 35.51
C GLY A 91 10.10 -6.45 34.85
N ALA A 92 11.05 -7.35 35.21
CA ALA A 92 12.44 -7.22 34.79
C ALA A 92 12.63 -7.48 33.28
N MET A 93 13.51 -6.70 32.65
CA MET A 93 13.98 -6.91 31.29
C MET A 93 14.78 -8.20 31.18
N THR A 94 14.64 -8.94 30.06
CA THR A 94 15.37 -10.20 29.82
C THR A 94 16.03 -10.22 28.46
N THR A 95 17.03 -11.09 28.29
CA THR A 95 17.54 -11.52 27.01
C THR A 95 16.48 -12.34 26.25
N ASN A 96 16.74 -12.64 24.97
CA ASN A 96 15.91 -13.54 24.16
C ASN A 96 15.85 -14.98 24.75
N GLN A 97 16.81 -15.36 25.58
CA GLN A 97 16.86 -16.65 26.26
C GLN A 97 16.19 -16.62 27.66
N GLY A 98 15.62 -15.49 28.07
CA GLY A 98 14.91 -15.33 29.33
C GLY A 98 15.80 -15.00 30.53
N THR A 99 17.10 -14.72 30.35
CA THR A 99 17.98 -14.26 31.43
C THR A 99 17.66 -12.84 31.82
N VAL A 100 17.37 -12.58 33.11
CA VAL A 100 17.08 -11.24 33.62
C VAL A 100 18.32 -10.36 33.50
N ILE A 101 18.15 -9.14 32.99
CA ILE A 101 19.19 -8.15 32.77
C ILE A 101 19.23 -7.20 33.94
N ALA A 102 20.41 -7.02 34.55
CA ALA A 102 20.62 -6.11 35.67
C ALA A 102 20.96 -4.68 35.24
N ASP A 103 21.65 -4.51 34.11
CA ASP A 103 22.06 -3.22 33.56
C ASP A 103 21.93 -3.27 32.03
N ASP A 104 21.10 -2.42 31.46
CA ASP A 104 20.87 -2.28 30.01
C ASP A 104 21.50 -1.00 29.42
N GLU A 105 22.15 -0.19 30.24
CA GLU A 105 22.75 1.08 29.84
C GLU A 105 24.26 1.01 29.62
N ASN A 106 24.94 0.12 30.33
CA ASN A 106 26.39 0.03 30.32
C ASN A 106 26.89 -1.31 29.82
N SER A 107 27.82 -1.29 28.87
CA SER A 107 28.56 -2.50 28.46
C SER A 107 29.56 -2.94 29.51
N LEU A 108 29.84 -4.24 29.60
CA LEU A 108 30.84 -4.82 30.49
C LEU A 108 32.25 -4.38 30.07
N LYS A 109 33.00 -3.81 31.03
CA LYS A 109 34.36 -3.27 30.78
C LYS A 109 35.36 -3.79 31.80
N ALA A 110 36.62 -3.86 31.43
CA ALA A 110 37.72 -4.23 32.32
C ALA A 110 37.88 -3.25 33.49
N ASN A 111 37.55 -1.97 33.28
CA ASN A 111 37.52 -0.89 34.28
C ASN A 111 36.62 0.23 33.73
N PRO A 112 36.25 1.27 34.48
CA PRO A 112 35.31 2.31 34.04
C PRO A 112 35.62 2.95 32.68
N ARG A 113 36.88 2.97 32.26
CA ARG A 113 37.32 3.47 30.94
C ARG A 113 38.06 2.42 30.11
N GLY A 114 38.06 1.18 30.55
CA GLY A 114 38.77 0.09 29.89
C GLY A 114 38.03 -0.47 28.66
N PRO A 115 38.63 -1.45 28.02
CA PRO A 115 38.01 -2.09 26.86
C PRO A 115 36.74 -2.85 27.26
N VAL A 116 35.77 -2.86 26.33
CA VAL A 116 34.57 -3.72 26.40
C VAL A 116 35.00 -5.17 26.24
N LEU A 117 34.44 -6.08 27.03
CA LEU A 117 34.80 -7.48 27.03
C LEU A 117 33.88 -8.31 26.12
N LEU A 118 34.46 -9.26 25.39
CA LEU A 118 33.70 -10.14 24.48
C LEU A 118 32.71 -11.06 25.20
N GLU A 119 32.87 -11.31 26.48
CA GLU A 119 31.96 -12.09 27.33
C GLU A 119 30.65 -11.35 27.64
N ASP A 120 30.52 -10.07 27.26
CA ASP A 120 29.27 -9.32 27.38
C ASP A 120 28.25 -9.84 26.35
N PHE A 121 27.55 -10.91 26.76
CA PHE A 121 26.53 -11.52 25.90
C PHE A 121 25.29 -10.66 25.75
N ILE A 122 25.00 -9.76 26.70
CA ILE A 122 23.87 -8.83 26.65
C ILE A 122 24.10 -7.82 25.53
N LEU A 123 25.28 -7.15 25.52
CA LEU A 123 25.64 -6.23 24.46
C LEU A 123 25.62 -6.90 23.08
N ARG A 124 26.22 -8.09 22.98
CA ARG A 124 26.29 -8.81 21.69
C ARG A 124 24.93 -9.21 21.19
N GLU A 125 24.03 -9.72 22.03
CA GLU A 125 22.66 -10.07 21.65
C GLU A 125 21.87 -8.84 21.19
N LYS A 126 21.95 -7.73 21.95
CA LYS A 126 21.25 -6.47 21.65
C LYS A 126 21.71 -5.89 20.31
N ILE A 127 23.01 -5.82 20.04
CA ILE A 127 23.55 -5.32 18.77
C ILE A 127 23.24 -6.28 17.62
N ASN A 128 23.48 -7.57 17.81
CA ASN A 128 23.22 -8.59 16.79
C ASN A 128 21.75 -8.58 16.36
N HIS A 129 20.81 -8.52 17.30
CA HIS A 129 19.39 -8.46 16.98
C HIS A 129 19.06 -7.18 16.20
N PHE A 130 19.52 -6.02 16.68
CA PHE A 130 19.30 -4.73 16.04
C PHE A 130 19.79 -4.69 14.58
N ASP A 131 20.98 -5.23 14.31
CA ASP A 131 21.58 -5.27 12.98
C ASP A 131 20.73 -6.12 12.00
N HIS A 132 19.88 -7.01 12.50
CA HIS A 132 19.03 -7.93 11.71
C HIS A 132 17.52 -7.64 11.79
N GLU A 133 17.11 -6.47 12.29
CA GLU A 133 15.69 -6.06 12.39
C GLU A 133 15.09 -5.58 11.07
N ARG A 134 15.74 -5.84 9.95
CA ARG A 134 15.28 -5.42 8.63
C ARG A 134 15.04 -6.61 7.74
N ILE A 135 13.95 -6.58 7.00
CA ILE A 135 13.67 -7.50 5.89
C ILE A 135 13.63 -6.70 4.59
N PRO A 136 13.88 -7.32 3.43
CA PRO A 136 13.71 -6.64 2.15
C PRO A 136 12.30 -6.03 2.03
N GLU A 137 12.20 -4.81 1.51
CA GLU A 137 10.90 -4.25 1.18
C GLU A 137 10.24 -5.04 0.03
N ARG A 138 8.91 -4.94 -0.12
CA ARG A 138 8.23 -5.55 -1.27
C ARG A 138 8.75 -4.95 -2.58
N VAL A 139 8.91 -5.78 -3.60
CA VAL A 139 9.39 -5.37 -4.94
C VAL A 139 8.57 -4.23 -5.51
N VAL A 140 7.25 -4.30 -5.34
CA VAL A 140 6.28 -3.22 -5.51
C VAL A 140 5.34 -3.21 -4.31
N HIS A 141 4.60 -2.14 -4.09
CA HIS A 141 3.74 -1.96 -2.92
C HIS A 141 4.50 -1.88 -1.58
N ALA A 142 5.74 -1.41 -1.58
CA ALA A 142 6.57 -1.34 -0.37
C ALA A 142 5.95 -0.42 0.69
N ARG A 143 5.53 0.79 0.27
CA ARG A 143 4.81 1.70 1.15
C ARG A 143 3.34 1.33 1.26
N GLY A 144 2.86 1.07 2.48
CA GLY A 144 1.47 0.74 2.71
C GLY A 144 1.09 0.69 4.18
N SER A 145 -0.21 0.55 4.41
CA SER A 145 -0.84 0.46 5.73
C SER A 145 -1.98 -0.56 5.68
N ALA A 146 -2.27 -1.18 6.81
CA ALA A 146 -3.23 -2.26 6.87
C ALA A 146 -4.19 -2.10 8.06
N ALA A 147 -5.29 -2.84 8.01
CA ALA A 147 -6.24 -2.95 9.12
C ALA A 147 -6.93 -4.31 9.11
N HIS A 148 -7.38 -4.73 10.27
CA HIS A 148 -8.25 -5.87 10.47
C HIS A 148 -9.71 -5.50 10.32
N GLY A 149 -10.53 -6.52 10.07
CA GLY A 149 -11.96 -6.34 9.99
C GLY A 149 -12.68 -7.64 9.63
N TYR A 150 -13.84 -7.50 9.02
CA TYR A 150 -14.63 -8.64 8.58
C TYR A 150 -15.32 -8.36 7.25
N PHE A 151 -15.52 -9.41 6.49
CA PHE A 151 -16.44 -9.47 5.36
C PHE A 151 -17.75 -10.14 5.79
N GLU A 152 -18.87 -9.51 5.51
CA GLU A 152 -20.20 -10.07 5.76
C GLU A 152 -20.95 -10.28 4.45
N LEU A 153 -21.31 -11.53 4.17
CA LEU A 153 -22.10 -11.86 2.99
C LEU A 153 -23.55 -11.40 3.18
N THR A 154 -24.08 -10.64 2.22
CA THR A 154 -25.48 -10.14 2.22
C THR A 154 -26.37 -10.83 1.19
N THR A 155 -25.76 -11.37 0.13
CA THR A 155 -26.47 -12.06 -0.95
C THR A 155 -25.74 -13.33 -1.35
N SER A 156 -26.41 -14.48 -1.29
CA SER A 156 -25.80 -15.77 -1.65
C SER A 156 -25.48 -15.87 -3.15
N LEU A 157 -24.37 -16.55 -3.45
CA LEU A 157 -23.95 -16.97 -4.79
C LEU A 157 -23.91 -18.51 -4.92
N ALA A 158 -24.70 -19.25 -4.13
CA ALA A 158 -24.70 -20.72 -4.14
C ALA A 158 -25.06 -21.34 -5.51
N ASP A 159 -25.72 -20.60 -6.36
CA ASP A 159 -26.04 -20.97 -7.74
C ASP A 159 -24.83 -20.96 -8.69
N VAL A 160 -23.81 -20.17 -8.39
CA VAL A 160 -22.62 -19.99 -9.24
C VAL A 160 -21.31 -20.40 -8.59
N SER A 161 -21.26 -20.53 -7.25
CA SER A 161 -20.05 -20.95 -6.54
C SER A 161 -20.36 -21.91 -5.39
N LYS A 162 -19.54 -22.95 -5.23
CA LYS A 162 -19.59 -23.84 -4.06
C LYS A 162 -18.81 -23.29 -2.86
N ALA A 163 -18.05 -22.21 -3.00
CA ALA A 163 -17.26 -21.62 -1.93
C ALA A 163 -18.14 -21.16 -0.76
N GLN A 164 -17.86 -21.63 0.46
CA GLN A 164 -18.72 -21.37 1.63
C GLN A 164 -18.84 -19.87 1.95
N ILE A 165 -17.77 -19.12 1.71
CA ILE A 165 -17.75 -17.66 1.93
C ILE A 165 -18.84 -16.93 1.13
N PHE A 166 -19.31 -17.51 0.01
CA PHE A 166 -20.36 -16.96 -0.85
C PHE A 166 -21.74 -17.56 -0.63
N ASN A 167 -21.91 -18.48 0.34
CA ASN A 167 -23.14 -19.26 0.47
C ASN A 167 -23.93 -18.97 1.74
N ARG A 168 -23.29 -18.51 2.81
CA ARG A 168 -23.92 -18.29 4.11
C ARG A 168 -24.16 -16.81 4.38
N VAL A 169 -25.34 -16.32 4.03
CA VAL A 169 -25.76 -14.94 4.30
C VAL A 169 -25.70 -14.62 5.80
N GLY A 170 -25.15 -13.45 6.13
CA GLY A 170 -24.94 -13.01 7.51
C GLY A 170 -23.66 -13.54 8.16
N GLN A 171 -22.95 -14.48 7.51
CA GLN A 171 -21.66 -14.95 8.03
C GLN A 171 -20.63 -13.84 7.92
N LYS A 172 -19.96 -13.55 9.05
CA LYS A 172 -18.80 -12.69 9.11
C LYS A 172 -17.51 -13.52 9.00
N THR A 173 -16.73 -13.25 7.97
CA THR A 173 -15.42 -13.85 7.72
C THR A 173 -14.36 -12.83 8.11
N PRO A 174 -13.44 -13.15 9.02
CA PRO A 174 -12.34 -12.25 9.36
C PRO A 174 -11.48 -11.91 8.15
N VAL A 175 -11.01 -10.67 8.08
CA VAL A 175 -10.12 -10.21 7.00
C VAL A 175 -8.96 -9.40 7.53
N PHE A 176 -7.89 -9.36 6.75
CA PHE A 176 -6.82 -8.39 6.86
C PHE A 176 -6.64 -7.69 5.52
N VAL A 177 -6.73 -6.37 5.52
CA VAL A 177 -6.69 -5.57 4.29
C VAL A 177 -5.47 -4.67 4.31
N ARG A 178 -4.69 -4.68 3.22
CA ARG A 178 -3.55 -3.79 3.06
C ARG A 178 -3.73 -2.88 1.85
N PHE A 179 -3.62 -1.58 2.10
CA PHE A 179 -3.55 -0.53 1.09
C PHE A 179 -2.09 -0.10 0.90
N SER A 180 -1.73 0.31 -0.31
CA SER A 180 -0.34 0.67 -0.62
C SER A 180 -0.26 1.55 -1.87
N THR A 181 0.82 2.33 -2.02
CA THR A 181 1.27 2.79 -3.34
C THR A 181 1.90 1.61 -4.09
N VAL A 182 2.31 1.77 -5.35
CA VAL A 182 2.92 0.70 -6.16
C VAL A 182 4.41 0.92 -6.35
N ALA A 183 4.78 2.07 -6.89
CA ALA A 183 6.15 2.32 -7.35
C ALA A 183 7.10 2.77 -6.25
N GLY A 184 6.59 3.50 -5.23
CA GLY A 184 7.41 4.10 -4.17
C GLY A 184 8.04 3.10 -3.20
N ASN A 185 9.23 3.45 -2.72
CA ASN A 185 9.91 2.73 -1.64
C ASN A 185 9.13 2.91 -0.33
N GLN A 186 9.45 2.11 0.68
CA GLN A 186 8.77 2.14 1.98
C GLN A 186 8.75 3.54 2.62
N GLY A 187 9.81 4.34 2.44
CA GLY A 187 9.94 5.71 2.94
C GLY A 187 9.34 6.82 2.06
N SER A 188 8.69 6.49 0.94
CA SER A 188 8.02 7.48 0.08
C SER A 188 6.75 8.02 0.72
N ALA A 189 6.12 9.05 0.10
CA ALA A 189 4.88 9.64 0.60
C ALA A 189 3.62 8.91 0.10
N ASP A 190 2.50 9.07 0.83
CA ASP A 190 1.22 8.41 0.51
C ASP A 190 0.49 9.03 -0.68
N THR A 191 0.58 10.36 -0.87
CA THR A 191 -0.26 11.10 -1.84
C THR A 191 0.37 11.27 -3.22
N VAL A 192 1.40 10.50 -3.54
CA VAL A 192 2.00 10.47 -4.89
C VAL A 192 0.98 10.01 -5.93
N ARG A 193 1.13 10.49 -7.19
CA ARG A 193 0.36 9.96 -8.32
C ARG A 193 0.84 8.54 -8.63
N ASP A 194 0.03 7.57 -8.25
CA ASP A 194 0.35 6.15 -8.39
C ASP A 194 -0.93 5.32 -8.30
N VAL A 195 -0.88 4.08 -8.75
CA VAL A 195 -1.89 3.07 -8.45
C VAL A 195 -1.89 2.79 -6.95
N ARG A 196 -3.04 2.47 -6.38
CA ARG A 196 -3.12 1.99 -4.99
C ARG A 196 -3.44 0.51 -4.98
N GLY A 197 -2.59 -0.26 -4.27
CA GLY A 197 -2.91 -1.63 -3.94
C GLY A 197 -4.11 -1.71 -3.01
N PHE A 198 -4.93 -2.72 -3.20
CA PHE A 198 -6.07 -3.08 -2.37
C PHE A 198 -6.08 -4.60 -2.23
N ALA A 199 -5.31 -5.12 -1.28
CA ALA A 199 -5.14 -6.55 -1.06
C ALA A 199 -5.95 -6.99 0.15
N VAL A 200 -6.82 -7.98 -0.02
CA VAL A 200 -7.69 -8.54 1.02
C VAL A 200 -7.36 -10.01 1.23
N LYS A 201 -7.00 -10.37 2.44
CA LYS A 201 -6.87 -11.75 2.90
C LYS A 201 -8.12 -12.11 3.70
N PHE A 202 -8.83 -13.14 3.25
CA PHE A 202 -9.96 -13.70 3.96
C PHE A 202 -9.54 -14.97 4.69
N TYR A 203 -9.79 -15.03 5.99
CA TYR A 203 -9.52 -16.21 6.81
C TYR A 203 -10.79 -17.07 6.86
N THR A 204 -10.97 -17.92 5.83
CA THR A 204 -12.19 -18.75 5.73
C THR A 204 -12.04 -20.08 6.44
N GLU A 205 -13.14 -20.79 6.63
CA GLU A 205 -13.13 -22.14 7.18
C GLU A 205 -12.56 -23.20 6.20
N GLU A 206 -12.40 -22.82 4.91
CA GLU A 206 -11.90 -23.70 3.85
C GLU A 206 -10.46 -23.41 3.46
N GLY A 207 -9.81 -22.40 4.07
CA GLY A 207 -8.47 -21.92 3.77
C GLY A 207 -8.44 -20.40 3.67
N ASN A 208 -7.24 -19.84 3.45
CA ASN A 208 -7.11 -18.43 3.12
C ASN A 208 -7.49 -18.20 1.66
N TRP A 209 -8.29 -17.16 1.42
CA TRP A 209 -8.50 -16.63 0.09
C TRP A 209 -7.93 -15.21 0.02
N ASP A 210 -7.08 -14.94 -0.97
CA ASP A 210 -6.46 -13.62 -1.16
C ASP A 210 -6.99 -12.98 -2.45
N LEU A 211 -7.74 -11.87 -2.32
CA LEU A 211 -8.13 -11.02 -3.44
C LEU A 211 -7.15 -9.85 -3.54
N VAL A 212 -6.15 -10.00 -4.40
CA VAL A 212 -5.03 -9.05 -4.52
C VAL A 212 -5.29 -8.08 -5.66
N GLY A 213 -5.93 -6.98 -5.33
CA GLY A 213 -6.42 -5.99 -6.28
C GLY A 213 -5.75 -4.62 -6.18
N ASN A 214 -6.27 -3.70 -6.98
CA ASN A 214 -5.86 -2.30 -7.04
C ASN A 214 -7.09 -1.38 -7.13
N ASN A 215 -6.87 -0.06 -6.92
CA ASN A 215 -7.92 0.96 -7.08
C ASN A 215 -8.21 1.35 -8.55
N ILE A 216 -7.51 0.75 -9.49
CA ILE A 216 -7.71 0.89 -10.94
C ILE A 216 -8.02 -0.51 -11.49
N PRO A 217 -9.06 -0.67 -12.36
CA PRO A 217 -9.58 -1.99 -12.74
C PRO A 217 -8.75 -2.72 -13.80
N ILE A 218 -7.72 -2.10 -14.34
CA ILE A 218 -6.86 -2.59 -15.42
C ILE A 218 -5.40 -2.49 -15.05
N PHE A 219 -4.51 -3.01 -15.91
CA PHE A 219 -3.08 -2.96 -15.70
C PHE A 219 -2.32 -2.47 -16.95
N PHE A 220 -1.04 -2.12 -16.80
CA PHE A 220 -0.18 -1.57 -17.87
C PHE A 220 0.15 -2.56 -18.96
N ILE A 221 0.15 -3.84 -18.65
CA ILE A 221 0.65 -4.92 -19.52
C ILE A 221 -0.37 -6.05 -19.60
N GLN A 222 -0.35 -6.76 -20.74
CA GLN A 222 -1.24 -7.87 -21.02
C GLN A 222 -0.61 -9.24 -20.70
N ASP A 223 0.71 -9.29 -20.55
CA ASP A 223 1.49 -10.51 -20.30
C ASP A 223 2.47 -10.27 -19.16
N ALA A 224 2.55 -11.21 -18.22
CA ALA A 224 3.42 -11.15 -17.06
C ALA A 224 4.92 -11.08 -17.40
N LEU A 225 5.33 -11.56 -18.59
CA LEU A 225 6.72 -11.49 -19.05
C LEU A 225 7.26 -10.05 -19.08
N LYS A 226 6.38 -9.06 -19.27
CA LYS A 226 6.75 -7.63 -19.30
C LYS A 226 6.80 -6.96 -17.92
N PHE A 227 6.44 -7.68 -16.86
CA PHE A 227 6.36 -7.08 -15.53
C PHE A 227 7.72 -6.57 -15.01
N PRO A 228 8.84 -7.31 -15.16
CA PRO A 228 10.15 -6.80 -14.76
C PRO A 228 10.53 -5.51 -15.50
N ASP A 229 10.30 -5.42 -16.79
CA ASP A 229 10.64 -4.25 -17.60
C ASP A 229 9.81 -3.03 -17.20
N LEU A 230 8.50 -3.22 -16.98
CA LEU A 230 7.64 -2.18 -16.43
C LEU A 230 8.16 -1.66 -15.09
N VAL A 231 8.53 -2.56 -14.17
CA VAL A 231 9.00 -2.18 -12.84
C VAL A 231 10.36 -1.48 -12.92
N HIS A 232 11.30 -1.98 -13.73
CA HIS A 232 12.60 -1.34 -13.94
C HIS A 232 12.44 0.07 -14.52
N SER A 233 11.50 0.27 -15.44
CA SER A 233 11.28 1.58 -16.07
C SER A 233 10.73 2.64 -15.10
N VAL A 234 10.00 2.22 -14.07
CA VAL A 234 9.35 3.15 -13.11
C VAL A 234 10.14 3.34 -11.82
N LYS A 235 11.10 2.45 -11.50
CA LYS A 235 11.99 2.58 -10.34
C LYS A 235 13.11 3.58 -10.59
N GLN A 236 13.92 3.86 -9.56
CA GLN A 236 15.10 4.71 -9.68
C GLN A 236 16.04 4.20 -10.76
N GLU A 237 16.64 5.13 -11.51
CA GLU A 237 17.65 4.80 -12.49
C GLU A 237 18.88 4.17 -11.81
N PRO A 238 19.41 3.07 -12.35
CA PRO A 238 20.41 2.26 -11.65
C PRO A 238 21.78 2.95 -11.49
N ASP A 239 22.09 3.95 -12.32
CA ASP A 239 23.34 4.70 -12.28
C ASP A 239 23.35 5.81 -11.23
N ARG A 240 22.17 6.37 -10.88
CA ARG A 240 22.08 7.55 -10.04
C ARG A 240 21.12 7.42 -8.84
N GLY A 241 20.30 6.38 -8.74
CA GLY A 241 19.40 6.11 -7.62
C GLY A 241 18.26 7.14 -7.44
N PHE A 242 17.95 7.90 -8.47
CA PHE A 242 16.79 8.79 -8.57
C PHE A 242 16.20 8.73 -9.99
N PRO A 243 15.02 9.32 -10.27
CA PRO A 243 14.05 9.91 -9.35
C PRO A 243 13.40 8.89 -8.41
N GLN A 244 12.92 9.36 -7.25
CA GLN A 244 12.21 8.53 -6.31
C GLN A 244 10.84 8.19 -6.89
N ALA A 245 10.68 6.95 -7.32
CA ALA A 245 9.41 6.28 -7.66
C ALA A 245 8.31 7.21 -8.18
N ALA A 246 8.63 7.99 -9.18
CA ALA A 246 7.71 8.88 -9.84
C ALA A 246 7.66 8.54 -11.33
N SER A 247 6.46 8.63 -11.93
CA SER A 247 6.30 8.40 -13.37
C SER A 247 6.89 9.52 -14.24
N ALA A 248 7.33 10.63 -13.64
CA ALA A 248 7.83 11.81 -14.35
C ALA A 248 9.32 11.74 -14.65
N HIS A 249 9.77 10.76 -15.44
CA HIS A 249 11.13 10.62 -15.90
C HIS A 249 11.24 9.84 -17.21
N ASP A 250 12.40 9.93 -17.87
CA ASP A 250 12.62 9.42 -19.22
C ASP A 250 12.40 7.92 -19.33
N THR A 251 12.92 7.10 -18.43
CA THR A 251 12.84 5.64 -18.51
C THR A 251 11.42 5.13 -18.50
N PHE A 252 10.56 5.68 -17.65
CA PHE A 252 9.16 5.29 -17.61
C PHE A 252 8.42 5.67 -18.90
N TRP A 253 8.58 6.92 -19.37
CA TRP A 253 7.89 7.40 -20.54
C TRP A 253 8.46 6.83 -21.85
N ASP A 254 9.74 6.44 -21.87
CA ASP A 254 10.31 5.68 -22.97
C ASP A 254 9.63 4.31 -23.10
N TYR A 255 9.61 3.54 -22.02
CA TYR A 255 8.91 2.27 -21.96
C TYR A 255 7.42 2.41 -22.35
N ALA A 256 6.72 3.35 -21.74
CA ALA A 256 5.30 3.57 -21.96
C ALA A 256 4.99 3.95 -23.42
N SER A 257 5.79 4.82 -24.02
CA SER A 257 5.60 5.26 -25.42
C SER A 257 5.89 4.16 -26.45
N LEU A 258 6.74 3.19 -26.09
CA LEU A 258 7.08 2.01 -26.90
C LEU A 258 6.16 0.80 -26.63
N THR A 259 5.30 0.89 -25.60
CA THR A 259 4.39 -0.17 -25.17
C THR A 259 2.94 0.31 -25.26
N PRO A 260 2.31 0.36 -26.45
CA PRO A 260 0.99 0.96 -26.65
C PRO A 260 -0.13 0.30 -25.83
N GLU A 261 0.01 -0.96 -25.42
CA GLU A 261 -0.95 -1.65 -24.51
C GLU A 261 -1.09 -0.94 -23.15
N SER A 262 -0.09 -0.14 -22.75
CA SER A 262 -0.13 0.65 -21.51
C SER A 262 -1.04 1.88 -21.60
N THR A 263 -1.45 2.30 -22.79
CA THR A 263 -2.12 3.59 -23.00
C THR A 263 -3.43 3.72 -22.21
N HIS A 264 -4.23 2.66 -22.18
CA HIS A 264 -5.49 2.70 -21.39
C HIS A 264 -5.19 2.90 -19.91
N MET A 265 -4.23 2.17 -19.36
CA MET A 265 -3.83 2.33 -17.96
C MET A 265 -3.23 3.72 -17.69
N LEU A 266 -2.47 4.28 -18.63
CA LEU A 266 -1.93 5.64 -18.50
C LEU A 266 -3.04 6.69 -18.40
N MET A 267 -4.14 6.55 -19.14
CA MET A 267 -5.29 7.43 -19.02
C MET A 267 -5.86 7.42 -17.58
N TRP A 268 -5.93 6.24 -16.95
CA TRP A 268 -6.39 6.09 -15.58
C TRP A 268 -5.39 6.66 -14.56
N VAL A 269 -4.09 6.41 -14.74
CA VAL A 269 -3.05 6.91 -13.83
C VAL A 269 -2.94 8.44 -13.91
N MET A 270 -3.17 9.03 -15.09
CA MET A 270 -3.19 10.49 -15.23
C MET A 270 -4.51 11.12 -14.78
N SER A 271 -5.53 10.33 -14.47
CA SER A 271 -6.78 10.83 -13.88
C SER A 271 -6.67 11.02 -12.37
N ASP A 272 -7.71 11.61 -11.79
CA ASP A 272 -7.83 11.84 -10.35
C ASP A 272 -7.91 10.53 -9.54
N ARG A 273 -8.19 9.38 -10.17
CA ARG A 273 -8.21 8.07 -9.51
C ARG A 273 -6.86 7.65 -8.94
N ALA A 274 -5.76 8.18 -9.49
CA ALA A 274 -4.41 7.92 -9.00
C ALA A 274 -3.97 8.79 -7.81
N ILE A 275 -4.82 9.72 -7.37
CA ILE A 275 -4.60 10.60 -6.21
C ILE A 275 -5.85 10.61 -5.31
N PRO A 276 -6.26 9.46 -4.76
CA PRO A 276 -7.45 9.39 -3.91
C PRO A 276 -7.32 10.32 -2.70
N ARG A 277 -8.46 10.89 -2.25
CA ARG A 277 -8.51 11.70 -1.03
C ARG A 277 -8.14 10.89 0.21
N SER A 278 -8.54 9.62 0.24
CA SER A 278 -8.32 8.70 1.35
C SER A 278 -8.40 7.25 0.85
N TYR A 279 -7.79 6.30 1.53
CA TYR A 279 -8.04 4.88 1.28
C TYR A 279 -9.53 4.53 1.41
N ARG A 280 -10.27 5.19 2.32
CA ARG A 280 -11.71 4.99 2.55
C ARG A 280 -12.59 5.48 1.40
N MET A 281 -12.04 6.23 0.47
CA MET A 281 -12.75 6.91 -0.63
C MET A 281 -12.24 6.48 -2.00
N MET A 282 -11.70 5.27 -2.11
CA MET A 282 -11.28 4.69 -3.38
C MET A 282 -11.96 3.35 -3.62
N GLU A 283 -12.26 3.04 -4.87
CA GLU A 283 -12.68 1.71 -5.31
C GLU A 283 -11.52 0.72 -5.24
N GLY A 284 -11.85 -0.56 -5.27
CA GLY A 284 -10.89 -1.65 -5.43
C GLY A 284 -11.38 -2.66 -6.46
N PHE A 285 -10.47 -3.32 -7.16
CA PHE A 285 -10.78 -4.24 -8.24
C PHE A 285 -9.89 -5.47 -8.17
N GLY A 286 -10.47 -6.64 -8.41
CA GLY A 286 -9.71 -7.89 -8.52
C GLY A 286 -8.84 -7.97 -9.77
N ILE A 287 -8.96 -7.01 -10.69
CA ILE A 287 -8.26 -6.88 -11.97
C ILE A 287 -8.67 -7.95 -12.97
N HIS A 288 -8.39 -9.20 -12.67
CA HIS A 288 -8.54 -10.35 -13.55
C HIS A 288 -9.98 -10.86 -13.65
N THR A 289 -10.25 -11.60 -14.71
CA THR A 289 -11.41 -12.47 -14.80
C THR A 289 -11.06 -13.80 -14.13
N PHE A 290 -11.76 -14.13 -13.03
CA PHE A 290 -11.68 -15.41 -12.35
C PHE A 290 -12.82 -16.34 -12.78
N ARG A 291 -12.80 -17.59 -12.31
CA ARG A 291 -13.91 -18.55 -12.47
C ARG A 291 -14.57 -18.81 -11.13
N LEU A 292 -15.89 -18.89 -11.11
CA LEU A 292 -16.68 -19.46 -10.02
C LEU A 292 -17.20 -20.79 -10.46
N ILE A 293 -17.08 -21.82 -9.58
CA ILE A 293 -17.52 -23.18 -9.87
C ILE A 293 -18.59 -23.58 -8.87
N ASN A 294 -19.79 -23.91 -9.34
CA ASN A 294 -20.89 -24.31 -8.48
C ASN A 294 -20.84 -25.80 -8.09
N GLN A 295 -21.81 -26.26 -7.28
CA GLN A 295 -21.89 -27.64 -6.82
C GLN A 295 -22.03 -28.67 -7.95
N SER A 296 -22.58 -28.31 -9.09
CA SER A 296 -22.70 -29.20 -10.26
C SER A 296 -21.46 -29.19 -11.16
N GLY A 297 -20.41 -28.44 -10.81
CA GLY A 297 -19.21 -28.29 -11.63
C GLY A 297 -19.34 -27.30 -12.78
N LYS A 298 -20.44 -26.56 -12.89
CA LYS A 298 -20.60 -25.51 -13.90
C LYS A 298 -19.76 -24.29 -13.51
N ALA A 299 -18.97 -23.76 -14.47
CA ALA A 299 -18.18 -22.56 -14.31
C ALA A 299 -18.90 -21.32 -14.84
N SER A 300 -18.65 -20.17 -14.21
CA SER A 300 -18.99 -18.83 -14.67
C SER A 300 -17.77 -17.93 -14.48
N PHE A 301 -17.59 -16.97 -15.37
CA PHE A 301 -16.59 -15.92 -15.16
C PHE A 301 -17.07 -14.88 -14.15
N VAL A 302 -16.13 -14.28 -13.43
CA VAL A 302 -16.41 -13.25 -12.43
C VAL A 302 -15.32 -12.19 -12.42
N LYS A 303 -15.73 -10.91 -12.26
CA LYS A 303 -14.88 -9.81 -11.86
C LYS A 303 -15.36 -9.26 -10.51
N PHE A 304 -14.41 -8.93 -9.62
CA PHE A 304 -14.69 -8.45 -8.26
C PHE A 304 -14.43 -6.95 -8.16
N HIS A 305 -15.36 -6.23 -7.51
CA HIS A 305 -15.33 -4.78 -7.35
C HIS A 305 -15.60 -4.40 -5.88
N TRP A 306 -14.73 -3.59 -5.29
CA TRP A 306 -14.96 -2.94 -4.00
C TRP A 306 -15.47 -1.52 -4.22
N ARG A 307 -16.62 -1.19 -3.66
CA ARG A 307 -17.25 0.13 -3.79
C ARG A 307 -17.29 0.82 -2.42
N PRO A 308 -16.59 1.95 -2.24
CA PRO A 308 -16.52 2.61 -0.93
C PRO A 308 -17.89 3.17 -0.52
N ALA A 309 -18.29 2.94 0.73
CA ALA A 309 -19.55 3.45 1.27
C ALA A 309 -19.59 5.00 1.27
N LEU A 310 -18.45 5.64 1.49
CA LEU A 310 -18.29 7.10 1.40
C LEU A 310 -18.38 7.64 -0.03
N GLY A 311 -18.34 6.76 -1.05
CA GLY A 311 -18.17 7.15 -2.45
C GLY A 311 -16.72 7.50 -2.77
N MET A 312 -16.42 7.63 -4.06
CA MET A 312 -15.09 8.01 -4.52
C MET A 312 -14.86 9.51 -4.37
N GLN A 313 -13.66 9.88 -3.94
CA GLN A 313 -13.21 11.25 -3.87
C GLN A 313 -11.70 11.30 -4.09
N SER A 314 -11.24 12.36 -4.74
CA SER A 314 -9.83 12.58 -5.06
C SER A 314 -9.33 13.90 -4.47
N LEU A 315 -8.01 14.00 -4.35
CA LEU A 315 -7.29 15.27 -4.28
C LEU A 315 -7.21 15.88 -5.68
N ILE A 316 -6.79 17.14 -5.75
CA ILE A 316 -6.22 17.71 -6.97
C ILE A 316 -4.69 17.63 -6.89
N TRP A 317 -4.00 17.75 -8.03
CA TRP A 317 -2.56 17.53 -8.06
C TRP A 317 -1.75 18.51 -7.19
N ASP A 318 -2.17 19.76 -7.15
CA ASP A 318 -1.54 20.79 -6.29
C ASP A 318 -1.64 20.44 -4.79
N GLU A 319 -2.78 19.94 -4.34
CA GLU A 319 -2.96 19.44 -2.96
C GLU A 319 -2.09 18.23 -2.69
N ALA A 320 -2.07 17.26 -3.61
CA ALA A 320 -1.30 16.04 -3.46
C ALA A 320 0.21 16.32 -3.30
N LEU A 321 0.75 17.24 -4.11
CA LEU A 321 2.14 17.68 -4.00
C LEU A 321 2.45 18.35 -2.65
N LYS A 322 1.57 19.23 -2.18
CA LYS A 322 1.76 19.92 -0.90
C LYS A 322 1.63 18.97 0.29
N LEU A 323 0.69 18.04 0.21
CA LEU A 323 0.51 17.00 1.24
C LEU A 323 1.72 16.09 1.36
N ASN A 324 2.41 15.74 0.27
CA ASN A 324 3.64 14.96 0.33
C ASN A 324 4.71 15.58 1.24
N GLY A 325 4.75 16.91 1.34
CA GLY A 325 5.66 17.62 2.23
C GLY A 325 5.08 17.91 3.62
N ALA A 326 3.78 18.22 3.69
CA ALA A 326 3.12 18.61 4.94
C ALA A 326 2.80 17.41 5.84
N ASP A 327 2.36 16.29 5.25
CA ASP A 327 2.10 15.02 5.94
C ASP A 327 2.31 13.84 4.97
N PRO A 328 3.51 13.29 4.87
CA PRO A 328 3.78 12.15 4.00
C PRO A 328 2.97 10.90 4.37
N ASP A 329 2.41 10.83 5.57
CA ASP A 329 1.62 9.74 6.11
C ASP A 329 0.10 9.98 6.03
N TYR A 330 -0.34 10.90 5.19
CA TYR A 330 -1.70 11.41 5.15
C TYR A 330 -2.78 10.31 5.01
N HIS A 331 -2.64 9.37 4.09
CA HIS A 331 -3.63 8.30 3.89
C HIS A 331 -3.61 7.29 5.04
N ARG A 332 -2.42 6.89 5.53
CA ARG A 332 -2.33 5.92 6.63
C ARG A 332 -2.83 6.51 7.94
N ARG A 333 -2.59 7.81 8.18
CA ARG A 333 -3.09 8.53 9.34
C ARG A 333 -4.62 8.66 9.31
N ASP A 334 -5.21 8.96 8.14
CA ASP A 334 -6.66 9.01 7.96
C ASP A 334 -7.33 7.65 8.27
N LEU A 335 -6.75 6.56 7.75
CA LEU A 335 -7.23 5.20 8.01
C LEU A 335 -7.18 4.86 9.50
N TRP A 336 -6.03 5.11 10.13
CA TRP A 336 -5.81 4.85 11.55
C TRP A 336 -6.80 5.63 12.44
N ASN A 337 -6.87 6.93 12.22
CA ASN A 337 -7.72 7.83 13.02
C ASN A 337 -9.20 7.53 12.85
N ALA A 338 -9.65 7.13 11.68
CA ALA A 338 -11.03 6.75 11.44
C ALA A 338 -11.41 5.50 12.26
N ILE A 339 -10.55 4.50 12.30
CA ILE A 339 -10.77 3.28 13.09
C ILE A 339 -10.77 3.60 14.60
N GLU A 340 -9.81 4.39 15.09
CA GLU A 340 -9.77 4.83 16.51
C GLU A 340 -11.02 5.62 16.91
N ALA A 341 -11.52 6.45 16.00
CA ALA A 341 -12.75 7.20 16.20
C ALA A 341 -14.03 6.36 16.06
N LYS A 342 -13.92 5.07 15.73
CA LYS A 342 -15.03 4.14 15.42
C LYS A 342 -15.87 4.58 14.22
N ASP A 343 -15.32 5.41 13.34
CA ASP A 343 -15.85 5.72 12.00
C ASP A 343 -15.30 4.70 11.01
N PHE A 344 -15.77 3.46 11.16
CA PHE A 344 -15.20 2.30 10.51
C PHE A 344 -15.28 2.40 8.98
N PRO A 345 -14.15 2.25 8.27
CA PRO A 345 -14.15 2.19 6.81
C PRO A 345 -14.95 1.02 6.29
N GLU A 346 -15.78 1.26 5.26
CA GLU A 346 -16.68 0.24 4.71
C GLU A 346 -16.70 0.27 3.18
N TRP A 347 -16.74 -0.94 2.57
CA TRP A 347 -16.93 -1.15 1.14
C TRP A 347 -17.98 -2.23 0.90
N GLU A 348 -18.74 -2.08 -0.18
CA GLU A 348 -19.53 -3.15 -0.75
C GLU A 348 -18.65 -4.02 -1.66
N LEU A 349 -18.77 -5.36 -1.53
CA LEU A 349 -18.25 -6.27 -2.55
C LEU A 349 -19.33 -6.46 -3.59
N ALA A 350 -19.05 -6.05 -4.81
CA ALA A 350 -19.90 -6.27 -5.97
C ALA A 350 -19.20 -7.17 -6.99
N VAL A 351 -19.98 -7.89 -7.79
CA VAL A 351 -19.48 -8.81 -8.81
C VAL A 351 -20.17 -8.60 -10.14
N GLN A 352 -19.41 -8.77 -11.23
CA GLN A 352 -19.92 -8.98 -12.57
C GLN A 352 -19.78 -10.45 -12.91
N ILE A 353 -20.88 -11.16 -13.15
CA ILE A 353 -20.90 -12.60 -13.42
C ILE A 353 -21.49 -12.83 -14.80
N PHE A 354 -20.82 -13.64 -15.61
CA PHE A 354 -21.24 -13.99 -16.95
C PHE A 354 -20.68 -15.36 -17.35
N ASP A 355 -21.29 -16.02 -18.31
CA ASP A 355 -20.78 -17.29 -18.81
C ASP A 355 -19.83 -17.10 -20.01
N GLU A 356 -19.21 -18.20 -20.42
CA GLU A 356 -18.25 -18.18 -21.51
C GLU A 356 -18.90 -17.85 -22.87
N ALA A 357 -20.16 -18.24 -23.08
CA ALA A 357 -20.90 -17.92 -24.28
C ALA A 357 -21.23 -16.42 -24.37
N PHE A 358 -21.52 -15.80 -23.21
CA PHE A 358 -21.72 -14.36 -23.14
C PHE A 358 -20.38 -13.61 -23.32
N ALA A 359 -19.28 -14.12 -22.78
CA ALA A 359 -17.95 -13.54 -22.94
C ALA A 359 -17.55 -13.39 -24.43
N ARG A 360 -17.95 -14.34 -25.28
CA ARG A 360 -17.68 -14.30 -26.74
C ARG A 360 -18.50 -13.24 -27.50
N ARG A 361 -19.45 -12.56 -26.86
CA ARG A 361 -20.24 -11.48 -27.46
C ARG A 361 -19.59 -10.12 -27.33
N PHE A 362 -18.60 -9.98 -26.45
CA PHE A 362 -17.82 -8.76 -26.35
C PHE A 362 -16.96 -8.60 -27.61
N ASP A 363 -16.72 -7.37 -27.97
CA ASP A 363 -15.84 -6.98 -29.07
C ASP A 363 -14.38 -6.80 -28.63
N PHE A 364 -14.06 -7.26 -27.40
CA PHE A 364 -12.76 -7.34 -26.77
C PHE A 364 -12.63 -8.66 -25.99
N ASP A 365 -11.41 -9.05 -25.67
CA ASP A 365 -11.14 -10.26 -24.91
C ASP A 365 -11.26 -9.98 -23.40
N VAL A 366 -12.09 -10.73 -22.70
CA VAL A 366 -12.30 -10.58 -21.25
C VAL A 366 -11.12 -11.07 -20.42
N LEU A 367 -10.16 -11.74 -21.02
CA LEU A 367 -8.89 -12.18 -20.41
C LEU A 367 -7.75 -11.18 -20.64
N ASP A 368 -8.01 -10.08 -21.34
CA ASP A 368 -7.07 -8.97 -21.48
C ASP A 368 -7.12 -8.08 -20.25
N ALA A 369 -6.07 -8.10 -19.43
CA ALA A 369 -5.97 -7.32 -18.21
C ALA A 369 -5.99 -5.78 -18.42
N SER A 370 -5.91 -5.31 -19.67
CA SER A 370 -6.05 -3.89 -20.02
C SER A 370 -7.50 -3.48 -20.34
N LYS A 371 -8.46 -4.39 -20.18
CA LYS A 371 -9.89 -4.17 -20.51
C LYS A 371 -10.78 -4.19 -19.29
N ILE A 372 -11.82 -3.36 -19.33
CA ILE A 372 -12.96 -3.38 -18.39
C ILE A 372 -14.19 -3.98 -19.05
N ILE A 373 -15.09 -4.48 -18.22
CA ILE A 373 -16.47 -4.81 -18.65
C ILE A 373 -17.36 -3.66 -18.21
N PRO A 374 -17.95 -2.89 -19.14
CA PRO A 374 -18.84 -1.78 -18.79
C PRO A 374 -20.02 -2.24 -17.93
N GLU A 375 -20.36 -1.47 -16.91
CA GLU A 375 -21.49 -1.78 -15.99
C GLU A 375 -22.82 -1.80 -16.74
N GLU A 376 -22.92 -1.09 -17.85
CA GLU A 376 -24.09 -1.07 -18.74
C GLU A 376 -24.29 -2.40 -19.50
N GLN A 377 -23.22 -3.19 -19.69
CA GLN A 377 -23.29 -4.50 -20.35
C GLN A 377 -23.46 -5.64 -19.35
N VAL A 378 -22.75 -5.58 -18.21
CA VAL A 378 -22.91 -6.51 -17.09
C VAL A 378 -23.04 -5.69 -15.81
N PRO A 379 -24.25 -5.48 -15.31
CA PRO A 379 -24.47 -4.71 -14.08
C PRO A 379 -23.79 -5.35 -12.86
N LEU A 380 -23.35 -4.50 -11.95
CA LEU A 380 -22.78 -4.93 -10.69
C LEU A 380 -23.86 -5.49 -9.75
N LYS A 381 -23.62 -6.69 -9.23
CA LYS A 381 -24.43 -7.33 -8.18
C LYS A 381 -23.69 -7.20 -6.84
N VAL A 382 -24.23 -6.44 -5.90
CA VAL A 382 -23.68 -6.37 -4.54
C VAL A 382 -23.96 -7.66 -3.81
N ILE A 383 -22.92 -8.27 -3.22
CA ILE A 383 -23.01 -9.57 -2.54
C ILE A 383 -22.62 -9.52 -1.06
N GLY A 384 -21.94 -8.47 -0.61
CA GLY A 384 -21.51 -8.36 0.79
C GLY A 384 -20.91 -7.03 1.10
N ARG A 385 -20.49 -6.87 2.36
CA ARG A 385 -19.80 -5.68 2.83
C ARG A 385 -18.51 -6.05 3.56
N LEU A 386 -17.51 -5.22 3.39
CA LEU A 386 -16.23 -5.24 4.10
C LEU A 386 -16.22 -4.08 5.09
N VAL A 387 -15.91 -4.36 6.35
CA VAL A 387 -15.76 -3.36 7.41
C VAL A 387 -14.40 -3.53 8.05
N LEU A 388 -13.65 -2.43 8.21
CA LEU A 388 -12.38 -2.42 8.94
C LEU A 388 -12.61 -1.77 10.32
N ASP A 389 -12.44 -2.56 11.37
CA ASP A 389 -12.84 -2.19 12.73
C ASP A 389 -11.71 -2.18 13.76
N ARG A 390 -10.48 -2.55 13.36
CA ARG A 390 -9.33 -2.62 14.25
C ARG A 390 -8.02 -2.30 13.57
N ASN A 391 -7.22 -1.45 14.17
CA ASN A 391 -5.85 -1.17 13.76
C ASN A 391 -4.91 -2.33 14.14
N PRO A 392 -3.79 -2.54 13.39
CA PRO A 392 -2.72 -3.43 13.82
C PRO A 392 -2.14 -2.99 15.17
N THR A 393 -1.72 -3.94 15.99
CA THR A 393 -1.03 -3.67 17.25
C THR A 393 0.48 -3.60 17.09
N ASN A 394 1.02 -4.23 16.03
CA ASN A 394 2.42 -4.16 15.67
C ASN A 394 2.57 -4.06 14.15
N PHE A 395 3.16 -2.96 13.69
CA PHE A 395 3.28 -2.68 12.27
C PHE A 395 4.15 -3.71 11.53
N PHE A 396 5.27 -4.13 12.13
CA PHE A 396 6.16 -5.12 11.51
C PHE A 396 5.49 -6.49 11.44
N ALA A 397 5.02 -7.00 12.58
CA ALA A 397 4.46 -8.34 12.70
C ALA A 397 3.24 -8.55 11.80
N GLU A 398 2.42 -7.53 11.63
CA GLU A 398 1.16 -7.62 10.91
C GLU A 398 1.24 -7.03 9.49
N ASN A 399 1.67 -5.76 9.34
CA ASN A 399 1.68 -5.12 8.02
C ASN A 399 2.89 -5.50 7.16
N GLU A 400 4.11 -5.61 7.76
CA GLU A 400 5.30 -5.95 6.99
C GLU A 400 5.38 -7.44 6.68
N GLN A 401 4.97 -8.31 7.59
CA GLN A 401 5.08 -9.75 7.43
C GLN A 401 3.89 -10.41 6.71
N VAL A 402 2.78 -9.69 6.48
CA VAL A 402 1.68 -10.28 5.71
C VAL A 402 2.09 -10.61 4.28
N ALA A 403 1.74 -11.81 3.85
CA ALA A 403 1.98 -12.35 2.51
C ALA A 403 0.64 -12.56 1.80
N PHE A 404 0.42 -11.82 0.71
CA PHE A 404 -0.72 -12.03 -0.18
C PHE A 404 -0.28 -12.82 -1.41
N CYS A 405 -1.14 -13.69 -1.92
CA CYS A 405 -0.91 -14.39 -3.17
C CYS A 405 -2.21 -14.68 -3.91
N PRO A 406 -2.36 -14.29 -5.19
CA PRO A 406 -3.54 -14.60 -5.99
C PRO A 406 -3.83 -16.10 -6.13
N SER A 407 -2.84 -16.98 -5.91
CA SER A 407 -3.04 -18.43 -5.92
C SER A 407 -3.66 -18.99 -4.64
N HIS A 408 -3.80 -18.18 -3.58
CA HIS A 408 -4.55 -18.59 -2.41
C HIS A 408 -6.05 -18.45 -2.69
N VAL A 409 -6.66 -19.57 -3.04
CA VAL A 409 -8.10 -19.69 -3.35
C VAL A 409 -8.71 -20.85 -2.56
N VAL A 410 -10.02 -20.84 -2.45
CA VAL A 410 -10.81 -21.91 -1.80
C VAL A 410 -11.63 -22.68 -2.84
N PRO A 411 -12.10 -23.91 -2.53
CA PRO A 411 -12.93 -24.67 -3.45
C PRO A 411 -14.15 -23.86 -3.95
N GLY A 412 -14.32 -23.77 -5.26
CA GLY A 412 -15.39 -22.97 -5.89
C GLY A 412 -14.94 -21.63 -6.46
N ILE A 413 -13.66 -21.26 -6.29
CA ILE A 413 -12.98 -20.16 -6.97
C ILE A 413 -11.82 -20.74 -7.75
N ASP A 414 -11.66 -20.38 -9.03
CA ASP A 414 -10.59 -20.89 -9.89
C ASP A 414 -10.09 -19.80 -10.85
N PHE A 415 -9.07 -20.11 -11.59
CA PHE A 415 -8.33 -19.20 -12.46
C PHE A 415 -8.84 -19.23 -13.89
N SER A 416 -8.53 -18.19 -14.63
CA SER A 416 -8.68 -18.13 -16.08
C SER A 416 -7.32 -18.14 -16.77
N ASN A 417 -7.33 -18.18 -18.09
CA ASN A 417 -6.11 -18.12 -18.93
C ASN A 417 -5.63 -16.70 -19.18
N ASP A 418 -5.99 -15.74 -18.33
CA ASP A 418 -5.40 -14.40 -18.36
C ASP A 418 -3.88 -14.50 -18.17
N PRO A 419 -3.05 -14.11 -19.16
CA PRO A 419 -1.60 -14.33 -19.12
C PRO A 419 -0.92 -13.56 -17.97
N LEU A 420 -1.47 -12.42 -17.59
CA LEU A 420 -0.98 -11.67 -16.46
C LEU A 420 -1.32 -12.35 -15.12
N LEU A 421 -2.55 -12.89 -14.98
CA LEU A 421 -2.95 -13.66 -13.80
C LEU A 421 -2.03 -14.88 -13.62
N GLN A 422 -1.79 -15.64 -14.68
CA GLN A 422 -0.98 -16.86 -14.63
C GLN A 422 0.44 -16.59 -14.08
N GLY A 423 1.09 -15.50 -14.51
CA GLY A 423 2.39 -15.11 -13.96
C GLY A 423 2.31 -14.65 -12.49
N ARG A 424 1.21 -14.04 -12.08
CA ARG A 424 0.99 -13.62 -10.69
C ARG A 424 0.84 -14.81 -9.72
N LEU A 425 0.29 -15.94 -10.19
CA LEU A 425 0.11 -17.15 -9.37
C LEU A 425 1.45 -17.72 -8.87
N PHE A 426 2.53 -17.50 -9.62
CA PHE A 426 3.88 -17.91 -9.26
C PHE A 426 4.64 -16.81 -8.50
N SER A 427 4.67 -15.60 -9.04
CA SER A 427 5.55 -14.50 -8.61
C SER A 427 5.38 -14.12 -7.13
N TYR A 428 4.15 -14.14 -6.61
CA TYR A 428 3.88 -13.75 -5.22
C TYR A 428 4.46 -14.74 -4.21
N ASN A 429 4.40 -16.05 -4.46
CA ASN A 429 5.02 -17.04 -3.59
C ASN A 429 6.55 -16.99 -3.67
N ASP A 430 7.10 -16.81 -4.87
CA ASP A 430 8.54 -16.72 -5.10
C ASP A 430 9.18 -15.57 -4.30
N THR A 431 8.65 -14.36 -4.43
CA THR A 431 9.18 -13.19 -3.72
C THR A 431 9.06 -13.30 -2.20
N GLN A 432 8.02 -13.95 -1.66
CA GLN A 432 7.84 -14.13 -0.22
C GLN A 432 8.90 -15.03 0.42
N MET A 433 9.42 -16.03 -0.30
CA MET A 433 10.46 -16.92 0.24
C MET A 433 11.71 -16.13 0.67
N THR A 434 12.20 -15.23 -0.18
CA THR A 434 13.34 -14.39 0.16
C THR A 434 13.01 -13.35 1.20
N ARG A 435 11.90 -12.65 1.03
CA ARG A 435 11.51 -11.52 1.89
C ARG A 435 11.18 -11.94 3.32
N LEU A 436 10.56 -13.09 3.49
CA LEU A 436 10.07 -13.60 4.80
C LEU A 436 10.87 -14.77 5.36
N GLY A 437 12.04 -15.09 4.80
CA GLY A 437 13.01 -15.99 5.40
C GLY A 437 12.80 -17.48 5.13
N GLY A 438 12.07 -17.86 4.09
CA GLY A 438 11.97 -19.26 3.65
C GLY A 438 10.56 -19.74 3.31
N PRO A 439 10.40 -21.04 3.01
CA PRO A 439 9.15 -21.61 2.51
C PRO A 439 8.04 -21.66 3.57
N ASN A 440 8.39 -21.54 4.84
CA ASN A 440 7.44 -21.63 5.96
C ASN A 440 6.84 -20.26 6.37
N PHE A 441 6.83 -19.27 5.48
CA PHE A 441 6.24 -17.97 5.77
C PHE A 441 4.73 -18.03 6.09
N ALA A 442 4.06 -19.11 5.71
CA ALA A 442 2.67 -19.37 6.12
C ALA A 442 2.52 -19.63 7.61
N GLU A 443 3.62 -19.94 8.33
CA GLU A 443 3.62 -20.11 9.79
C GLU A 443 3.70 -18.81 10.58
N ILE A 444 4.04 -17.68 9.92
CA ILE A 444 3.96 -16.36 10.52
C ILE A 444 2.49 -16.10 10.87
N PRO A 445 2.17 -15.68 12.11
CA PRO A 445 0.79 -15.62 12.62
C PRO A 445 -0.21 -14.94 11.69
N ILE A 446 0.13 -13.77 11.13
CA ILE A 446 -0.75 -13.04 10.22
C ILE A 446 -1.06 -13.79 8.90
N ASN A 447 -0.24 -14.78 8.53
CA ASN A 447 -0.41 -15.56 7.31
C ASN A 447 -1.12 -16.89 7.54
N ARG A 448 -1.23 -17.33 8.80
CA ARG A 448 -1.83 -18.62 9.15
C ARG A 448 -3.31 -18.67 8.77
N PRO A 449 -3.75 -19.77 8.16
CA PRO A 449 -5.18 -20.00 8.00
C PRO A 449 -5.86 -20.29 9.35
N LYS A 450 -7.14 -19.98 9.40
CA LYS A 450 -8.00 -20.28 10.55
C LYS A 450 -8.33 -21.78 10.66
N CYS A 451 -8.41 -22.46 9.52
CA CYS A 451 -8.64 -23.89 9.45
C CYS A 451 -7.36 -24.70 9.73
N PRO A 452 -7.46 -25.97 10.15
CA PRO A 452 -6.29 -26.82 10.33
C PRO A 452 -5.48 -27.01 9.05
N VAL A 453 -4.14 -26.90 9.16
CA VAL A 453 -3.20 -27.22 8.07
C VAL A 453 -2.71 -28.64 8.26
N MET A 454 -2.99 -29.51 7.29
CA MET A 454 -2.63 -30.92 7.32
C MET A 454 -2.03 -31.32 5.97
N ASN A 455 -0.71 -31.46 5.92
CA ASN A 455 0.04 -31.88 4.73
C ASN A 455 1.34 -32.57 5.12
N PHE A 456 2.15 -32.95 4.15
CA PHE A 456 3.48 -33.54 4.33
C PHE A 456 4.63 -32.59 3.98
N GLN A 457 4.35 -31.29 3.86
CA GLN A 457 5.39 -30.27 3.74
C GLN A 457 6.07 -30.11 5.10
N ARG A 458 7.37 -30.38 5.18
CA ARG A 458 8.10 -30.47 6.43
C ARG A 458 9.43 -29.74 6.34
N ASP A 459 9.90 -29.41 7.56
CA ASP A 459 11.26 -28.93 7.79
C ASP A 459 11.55 -27.60 7.07
N GLY A 460 12.81 -27.23 6.94
CA GLY A 460 13.25 -25.97 6.33
C GLY A 460 13.22 -24.77 7.27
N LEU A 461 13.68 -23.63 6.77
CA LEU A 461 13.80 -22.40 7.55
C LEU A 461 12.45 -21.98 8.11
N MET A 462 12.46 -21.57 9.38
CA MET A 462 11.28 -21.08 10.13
C MET A 462 10.15 -22.10 10.30
N GLN A 463 10.40 -23.40 10.16
CA GLN A 463 9.42 -24.41 10.52
C GLN A 463 9.18 -24.38 12.05
N MET A 464 7.98 -23.97 12.46
CA MET A 464 7.60 -23.81 13.87
C MET A 464 6.62 -24.89 14.33
N SER A 465 5.91 -25.54 13.41
CA SER A 465 4.95 -26.59 13.72
C SER A 465 5.65 -27.92 14.00
N LYS A 466 5.27 -28.56 15.11
CA LYS A 466 5.75 -29.92 15.44
C LYS A 466 4.90 -30.92 14.67
N GLN A 467 5.55 -31.67 13.79
CA GLN A 467 4.93 -32.79 13.08
C GLN A 467 5.32 -34.09 13.74
N GLU A 468 4.34 -34.90 14.08
CA GLU A 468 4.53 -36.18 14.78
C GLU A 468 4.43 -37.37 13.84
N GLY A 469 5.05 -38.49 14.25
CA GLY A 469 5.02 -39.75 13.53
C GLY A 469 6.12 -39.89 12.46
N ARG A 470 6.22 -41.10 11.92
CA ARG A 470 7.28 -41.50 10.99
C ARG A 470 6.91 -41.36 9.51
N VAL A 471 5.67 -40.96 9.21
CA VAL A 471 5.18 -40.88 7.84
C VAL A 471 5.17 -39.42 7.37
N SER A 472 5.88 -39.18 6.28
CA SER A 472 5.97 -37.84 5.64
C SER A 472 5.67 -37.92 4.13
N TYR A 473 4.89 -38.89 3.70
CA TYR A 473 4.62 -39.14 2.29
C TYR A 473 3.22 -39.75 2.08
N SER A 474 2.68 -39.56 0.90
CA SER A 474 1.44 -40.16 0.43
C SER A 474 1.67 -40.80 -0.95
N PRO A 475 1.09 -41.99 -1.23
CA PRO A 475 0.26 -42.80 -0.35
C PRO A 475 1.07 -43.53 0.74
N SER A 476 0.43 -43.80 1.88
CA SER A 476 1.05 -44.53 2.98
C SER A 476 0.07 -45.54 3.57
N SER A 477 0.58 -46.76 3.84
CA SER A 477 -0.12 -47.79 4.61
C SER A 477 0.20 -47.74 6.10
N LEU A 478 1.22 -46.95 6.50
CA LEU A 478 1.76 -46.93 7.87
C LEU A 478 1.03 -45.90 8.76
N ALA A 479 0.35 -44.93 8.19
CA ALA A 479 -0.46 -43.96 8.90
C ALA A 479 -1.92 -44.08 8.47
N LYS A 480 -2.77 -44.65 9.34
CA LYS A 480 -4.20 -44.81 9.05
C LYS A 480 -4.94 -43.45 9.02
N ASP A 481 -4.51 -42.50 9.84
CA ASP A 481 -5.17 -41.19 10.07
C ASP A 481 -4.36 -40.00 9.54
N GLY A 482 -3.38 -40.25 8.68
CA GLY A 482 -2.57 -39.18 8.06
C GLY A 482 -3.35 -38.32 7.05
N PRO A 483 -2.79 -37.14 6.64
CA PRO A 483 -3.37 -36.30 5.61
C PRO A 483 -3.65 -37.08 4.33
N ARG A 484 -4.84 -36.81 3.73
CA ARG A 484 -5.28 -37.46 2.49
C ARG A 484 -6.05 -36.50 1.62
N ALA A 485 -5.96 -36.67 0.31
CA ALA A 485 -6.82 -35.98 -0.62
C ALA A 485 -8.30 -36.28 -0.36
N ASP A 486 -9.14 -35.26 -0.41
CA ASP A 486 -10.60 -35.39 -0.31
C ASP A 486 -11.23 -34.89 -1.62
N PRO A 487 -11.57 -35.81 -2.55
CA PRO A 487 -12.14 -35.43 -3.84
C PRO A 487 -13.50 -34.76 -3.76
N ARG A 488 -14.21 -34.87 -2.62
CA ARG A 488 -15.56 -34.29 -2.46
C ARG A 488 -15.49 -32.84 -1.99
N ARG A 489 -14.61 -32.54 -1.05
CA ARG A 489 -14.50 -31.22 -0.42
C ARG A 489 -13.34 -30.39 -0.97
N GLY A 490 -12.36 -31.06 -1.55
CA GLY A 490 -11.11 -30.43 -1.97
C GLY A 490 -11.27 -29.51 -3.19
N PHE A 491 -10.26 -28.68 -3.36
CA PHE A 491 -10.11 -27.90 -4.58
C PHE A 491 -9.88 -28.83 -5.78
N SER A 492 -10.59 -28.54 -6.87
CA SER A 492 -10.38 -29.16 -8.17
C SER A 492 -10.48 -28.10 -9.25
N SER A 493 -9.50 -28.06 -10.15
CA SER A 493 -9.52 -27.15 -11.27
C SER A 493 -10.68 -27.46 -12.22
N PHE A 494 -11.23 -26.39 -12.83
CA PHE A 494 -12.21 -26.55 -13.89
C PHE A 494 -11.56 -27.22 -15.12
N PRO A 495 -12.16 -28.28 -15.69
CA PRO A 495 -11.60 -28.99 -16.83
C PRO A 495 -11.83 -28.19 -18.12
N ALA A 496 -11.13 -27.05 -18.27
CA ALA A 496 -11.15 -26.27 -19.49
C ALA A 496 -10.43 -27.03 -20.60
N ARG A 497 -11.01 -27.00 -21.80
CA ARG A 497 -10.36 -27.57 -22.98
C ARG A 497 -9.42 -26.54 -23.61
N GLU A 498 -8.15 -26.90 -23.76
CA GLU A 498 -7.15 -26.15 -24.49
C GLU A 498 -6.76 -26.92 -25.74
N GLU A 499 -6.67 -26.24 -26.90
CA GLU A 499 -6.34 -26.86 -28.17
C GLU A 499 -5.55 -25.87 -29.02
N GLY A 500 -4.45 -26.34 -29.64
CA GLY A 500 -3.61 -25.55 -30.51
C GLY A 500 -2.12 -25.83 -30.36
N ASP A 501 -1.31 -25.17 -31.19
CA ASP A 501 0.15 -25.27 -31.15
C ASP A 501 0.73 -24.45 -29.99
N THR A 502 1.87 -24.90 -29.47
CA THR A 502 2.64 -24.12 -28.48
C THR A 502 3.40 -23.02 -29.16
N LEU A 503 2.97 -21.77 -29.00
CA LEU A 503 3.50 -20.60 -29.70
C LEU A 503 3.86 -19.47 -28.72
N ARG A 504 4.82 -18.62 -29.15
CA ARG A 504 5.15 -17.34 -28.50
C ARG A 504 4.53 -16.20 -29.31
N VAL A 505 3.25 -15.94 -29.10
CA VAL A 505 2.48 -14.95 -29.85
C VAL A 505 1.58 -14.12 -28.93
N ARG A 506 1.28 -12.89 -29.35
CA ARG A 506 0.19 -12.11 -28.76
C ARG A 506 -1.09 -12.43 -29.54
N PRO A 507 -2.21 -12.76 -28.88
CA PRO A 507 -3.47 -13.01 -29.58
C PRO A 507 -3.97 -11.74 -30.29
N ALA A 508 -4.56 -11.90 -31.45
CA ALA A 508 -5.13 -10.78 -32.21
C ALA A 508 -6.26 -10.06 -31.45
N SER A 509 -6.97 -10.77 -30.56
CA SER A 509 -8.00 -10.21 -29.68
C SER A 509 -7.46 -9.15 -28.70
N PHE A 510 -6.13 -9.11 -28.47
CA PHE A 510 -5.46 -8.15 -27.61
C PHE A 510 -4.94 -6.89 -28.35
N ALA A 511 -5.17 -6.77 -29.65
CA ALA A 511 -4.55 -5.73 -30.48
C ALA A 511 -5.16 -4.32 -30.32
N ASP A 512 -6.39 -4.20 -29.83
CA ASP A 512 -7.04 -2.91 -29.61
C ASP A 512 -6.60 -2.29 -28.28
N HIS A 513 -5.71 -1.32 -28.35
CA HIS A 513 -5.16 -0.63 -27.17
C HIS A 513 -5.86 0.71 -26.86
N PHE A 514 -6.69 1.23 -27.78
CA PHE A 514 -7.12 2.63 -27.74
C PHE A 514 -8.62 2.83 -27.55
N SER A 515 -9.48 1.88 -27.94
CA SER A 515 -10.94 2.07 -27.90
C SER A 515 -11.47 2.36 -26.49
N GLN A 516 -11.09 1.55 -25.50
CA GLN A 516 -11.52 1.79 -24.12
C GLN A 516 -10.78 2.96 -23.45
N ALA A 517 -9.55 3.26 -23.85
CA ALA A 517 -8.84 4.49 -23.46
C ALA A 517 -9.60 5.74 -23.91
N ARG A 518 -10.08 5.74 -25.16
CA ARG A 518 -10.95 6.79 -25.71
C ARG A 518 -12.29 6.86 -24.99
N GLN A 519 -12.95 5.73 -24.76
CA GLN A 519 -14.19 5.66 -24.02
C GLN A 519 -14.03 6.25 -22.62
N PHE A 520 -12.97 5.89 -21.91
CA PHE A 520 -12.65 6.44 -20.58
C PHE A 520 -12.57 7.97 -20.63
N PHE A 521 -11.74 8.54 -21.52
CA PHE A 521 -11.58 9.98 -21.64
C PHE A 521 -12.91 10.70 -21.95
N ASN A 522 -13.69 10.14 -22.87
CA ASN A 522 -14.99 10.73 -23.26
C ASN A 522 -16.07 10.56 -22.18
N SER A 523 -15.87 9.67 -21.20
CA SER A 523 -16.79 9.48 -20.07
C SER A 523 -16.55 10.45 -18.91
N LEU A 524 -15.41 11.13 -18.91
CA LEU A 524 -15.03 12.10 -17.89
C LEU A 524 -15.75 13.43 -18.09
N THR A 525 -16.04 14.14 -17.00
CA THR A 525 -16.49 15.54 -17.06
C THR A 525 -15.39 16.42 -17.65
N GLU A 526 -15.73 17.62 -18.10
CA GLU A 526 -14.76 18.58 -18.62
C GLU A 526 -13.65 18.89 -17.59
N THR A 527 -14.00 19.04 -16.32
CA THR A 527 -13.04 19.23 -15.23
C THR A 527 -12.06 18.07 -15.14
N GLU A 528 -12.55 16.83 -15.11
CA GLU A 528 -11.70 15.63 -15.07
C GLU A 528 -10.82 15.51 -16.31
N GLN A 529 -11.35 15.83 -17.52
CA GLN A 529 -10.55 15.87 -18.75
C GLN A 529 -9.44 16.91 -18.67
N ASN A 530 -9.70 18.08 -18.09
CA ASN A 530 -8.70 19.12 -17.86
C ASN A 530 -7.60 18.61 -16.91
N HIS A 531 -7.96 17.88 -15.84
CA HIS A 531 -7.00 17.28 -14.93
C HIS A 531 -6.12 16.24 -15.63
N VAL A 532 -6.68 15.37 -16.47
CA VAL A 532 -5.92 14.40 -17.28
C VAL A 532 -4.91 15.09 -18.20
N VAL A 533 -5.34 16.13 -18.92
CA VAL A 533 -4.46 16.92 -19.79
C VAL A 533 -3.34 17.57 -18.98
N ALA A 534 -3.67 18.18 -17.85
CA ALA A 534 -2.69 18.83 -16.97
C ALA A 534 -1.69 17.82 -16.41
N ALA A 535 -2.14 16.62 -16.04
CA ALA A 535 -1.29 15.55 -15.56
C ALA A 535 -0.31 15.07 -16.62
N PHE A 536 -0.77 14.76 -17.84
CA PHE A 536 0.14 14.41 -18.95
C PHE A 536 1.13 15.53 -19.26
N THR A 537 0.67 16.79 -19.26
CA THR A 537 1.54 17.94 -19.51
C THR A 537 2.61 18.03 -18.41
N PHE A 538 2.23 17.92 -17.15
CA PHE A 538 3.15 17.97 -16.02
C PHE A 538 4.20 16.84 -16.09
N GLU A 539 3.76 15.61 -16.25
CA GLU A 539 4.64 14.44 -16.29
C GLU A 539 5.60 14.51 -17.50
N LEU A 540 5.08 14.76 -18.70
CA LEU A 540 5.88 14.85 -19.93
C LEU A 540 6.80 16.08 -19.94
N SER A 541 6.50 17.15 -19.19
CA SER A 541 7.40 18.29 -19.06
C SER A 541 8.71 17.94 -18.34
N LYS A 542 8.73 16.87 -17.54
CA LYS A 542 9.91 16.35 -16.83
C LYS A 542 10.79 15.46 -17.71
N VAL A 543 10.27 14.97 -18.82
CA VAL A 543 11.01 14.13 -19.77
C VAL A 543 11.99 15.00 -20.55
N GLU A 544 13.29 14.69 -20.49
CA GLU A 544 14.33 15.46 -21.15
C GLU A 544 14.44 15.14 -22.63
N THR A 545 14.24 13.86 -23.01
CA THR A 545 14.39 13.36 -24.38
C THR A 545 13.16 13.69 -25.22
N LYS A 546 13.31 14.65 -26.15
CA LYS A 546 12.25 15.12 -27.04
C LYS A 546 11.52 13.99 -27.82
N ALA A 547 12.27 13.00 -28.31
CA ALA A 547 11.73 11.87 -29.08
C ALA A 547 10.70 11.06 -28.27
N ILE A 548 10.91 10.91 -26.97
CA ILE A 548 9.98 10.21 -26.06
C ILE A 548 8.65 10.98 -25.97
N ARG A 549 8.72 12.31 -25.77
CA ARG A 549 7.52 13.17 -25.75
C ARG A 549 6.74 13.07 -27.06
N THR A 550 7.43 13.14 -28.19
CA THR A 550 6.81 13.04 -29.53
C THR A 550 6.11 11.68 -29.73
N ARG A 551 6.76 10.57 -29.35
CA ARG A 551 6.14 9.23 -29.43
C ARG A 551 4.89 9.14 -28.56
N MET A 552 4.95 9.64 -27.30
CA MET A 552 3.81 9.59 -26.40
C MET A 552 2.64 10.42 -26.90
N LEU A 553 2.90 11.60 -27.47
CA LEU A 553 1.87 12.42 -28.12
C LEU A 553 1.22 11.66 -29.28
N GLY A 554 2.01 10.93 -30.08
CA GLY A 554 1.49 10.06 -31.12
C GLY A 554 0.58 8.94 -30.61
N GLN A 555 0.88 8.35 -29.44
CA GLN A 555 -0.01 7.37 -28.80
C GLN A 555 -1.31 8.03 -28.31
N LEU A 556 -1.23 9.23 -27.69
CA LEU A 556 -2.41 9.99 -27.28
C LEU A 556 -3.31 10.39 -28.46
N ALA A 557 -2.73 10.67 -29.63
CA ALA A 557 -3.49 10.95 -30.85
C ALA A 557 -4.31 9.75 -31.34
N ASN A 558 -3.87 8.51 -31.07
CA ASN A 558 -4.66 7.32 -31.30
C ASN A 558 -5.84 7.19 -30.33
N VAL A 559 -5.73 7.74 -29.13
CA VAL A 559 -6.86 7.83 -28.19
C VAL A 559 -7.87 8.88 -28.66
N ASP A 560 -7.43 10.13 -28.74
CA ASP A 560 -8.23 11.25 -29.20
C ASP A 560 -7.31 12.43 -29.57
N GLN A 561 -7.49 12.99 -30.77
CA GLN A 561 -6.69 14.10 -31.25
C GLN A 561 -6.79 15.34 -30.34
N ARG A 562 -7.93 15.54 -29.66
CA ARG A 562 -8.15 16.68 -28.74
C ARG A 562 -7.19 16.62 -27.55
N ILE A 563 -7.03 15.46 -26.88
CA ILE A 563 -6.10 15.32 -25.75
C ILE A 563 -4.66 15.50 -26.22
N ALA A 564 -4.28 14.86 -27.34
CA ALA A 564 -2.92 14.94 -27.86
C ALA A 564 -2.50 16.38 -28.16
N GLN A 565 -3.36 17.14 -28.86
CA GLN A 565 -3.05 18.54 -29.19
C GLN A 565 -3.02 19.43 -27.95
N ARG A 566 -3.93 19.23 -26.99
CA ARG A 566 -3.94 20.03 -25.74
C ARG A 566 -2.66 19.78 -24.93
N VAL A 567 -2.20 18.54 -24.82
CA VAL A 567 -0.95 18.22 -24.14
C VAL A 567 0.25 18.79 -24.91
N ALA A 568 0.28 18.67 -26.23
CA ALA A 568 1.33 19.24 -27.08
C ALA A 568 1.45 20.76 -26.90
N ASN A 569 0.32 21.47 -26.90
CA ASN A 569 0.27 22.92 -26.66
C ASN A 569 0.85 23.27 -25.28
N GLY A 570 0.50 22.49 -24.24
CA GLY A 570 1.04 22.66 -22.87
C GLY A 570 2.55 22.42 -22.79
N LEU A 571 3.10 21.59 -23.68
CA LEU A 571 4.54 21.34 -23.83
C LEU A 571 5.26 22.34 -24.76
N GLY A 572 4.54 23.33 -25.30
CA GLY A 572 5.08 24.34 -26.22
C GLY A 572 5.19 23.88 -27.66
N GLN A 573 4.59 22.74 -28.03
CA GLN A 573 4.54 22.24 -29.40
C GLN A 573 3.26 22.74 -30.07
N GLN A 574 3.39 23.63 -31.08
CA GLN A 574 2.27 24.21 -31.81
C GLN A 574 1.85 23.36 -33.03
N GLU A 575 2.77 22.56 -33.57
CA GLU A 575 2.51 21.74 -34.75
C GLU A 575 1.48 20.65 -34.45
N PRO A 576 0.63 20.30 -35.43
CA PRO A 576 -0.34 19.22 -35.29
C PRO A 576 0.33 17.88 -34.93
N VAL A 577 -0.24 17.20 -33.94
CA VAL A 577 0.27 15.90 -33.53
C VAL A 577 -0.14 14.82 -34.53
N THR A 578 0.84 14.07 -35.04
CA THR A 578 0.61 12.90 -35.90
C THR A 578 0.42 11.67 -35.05
N ALA A 579 -0.65 10.91 -35.31
CA ALA A 579 -0.90 9.64 -34.63
C ALA A 579 0.19 8.61 -34.94
N ALA A 580 0.61 7.87 -33.92
CA ALA A 580 1.56 6.78 -34.09
C ALA A 580 0.96 5.63 -34.91
N PRO A 581 1.79 4.87 -35.66
CA PRO A 581 1.31 3.66 -36.32
C PRO A 581 0.67 2.68 -35.34
N THR A 582 -0.46 2.08 -35.72
CA THR A 582 -1.18 1.10 -34.90
C THR A 582 -1.78 0.00 -35.75
N THR A 583 -1.87 -1.21 -35.20
CA THR A 583 -2.52 -2.37 -35.84
C THR A 583 -4.06 -2.29 -35.78
N ALA A 584 -4.60 -1.68 -34.71
CA ALA A 584 -6.03 -1.46 -34.55
C ALA A 584 -6.31 0.01 -34.21
N LYS A 585 -7.21 0.64 -34.97
CA LYS A 585 -7.66 2.00 -34.68
C LYS A 585 -8.70 1.99 -33.56
N ALA A 586 -8.73 3.07 -32.77
CA ALA A 586 -9.77 3.26 -31.76
C ALA A 586 -11.17 3.29 -32.41
N LYS A 587 -12.10 2.57 -31.81
CA LYS A 587 -13.54 2.67 -32.14
C LYS A 587 -14.04 4.04 -31.72
N THR A 588 -14.85 4.65 -32.57
CA THR A 588 -15.38 6.01 -32.33
C THR A 588 -16.84 6.02 -31.88
N ASP A 589 -17.50 4.86 -31.91
CA ASP A 589 -18.92 4.64 -31.61
C ASP A 589 -19.20 4.16 -30.19
N LEU A 590 -18.16 3.89 -29.37
CA LEU A 590 -18.33 3.53 -27.98
C LEU A 590 -18.96 4.70 -27.19
N LYS A 591 -20.09 4.42 -26.57
CA LYS A 591 -20.80 5.40 -25.75
C LYS A 591 -20.02 5.72 -24.47
N PRO A 592 -20.07 6.97 -23.99
CA PRO A 592 -19.57 7.31 -22.66
C PRO A 592 -20.29 6.50 -21.58
N SER A 593 -19.53 6.08 -20.54
CA SER A 593 -20.07 5.39 -19.36
C SER A 593 -19.95 6.32 -18.15
N PRO A 594 -21.08 6.82 -17.59
CA PRO A 594 -21.03 7.66 -16.37
C PRO A 594 -20.40 6.96 -15.17
N ALA A 595 -20.36 5.62 -15.17
CA ALA A 595 -19.71 4.82 -14.14
C ALA A 595 -18.19 5.08 -14.04
N LEU A 596 -17.57 5.61 -15.09
CA LEU A 596 -16.13 5.88 -15.15
C LEU A 596 -15.72 7.23 -14.55
N SER A 597 -16.65 8.19 -14.42
CA SER A 597 -16.39 9.51 -13.84
C SER A 597 -16.55 9.51 -12.32
N ILE A 598 -15.59 10.12 -11.61
CA ILE A 598 -15.68 10.34 -10.16
C ILE A 598 -16.75 11.43 -9.89
N LEU A 599 -16.67 12.55 -10.62
CA LEU A 599 -17.54 13.70 -10.36
C LEU A 599 -18.99 13.40 -10.72
N ALA A 600 -19.27 12.65 -11.78
CA ALA A 600 -20.62 12.26 -12.15
C ALA A 600 -21.29 11.35 -11.10
N LYS A 601 -20.50 10.60 -10.33
CA LYS A 601 -20.97 9.69 -9.24
C LYS A 601 -20.77 10.29 -7.84
N ALA A 602 -20.28 11.53 -7.72
CA ALA A 602 -19.96 12.13 -6.43
C ALA A 602 -21.17 12.19 -5.49
N LYS A 603 -20.99 11.73 -4.26
CA LYS A 603 -22.00 11.85 -3.21
C LYS A 603 -21.91 13.24 -2.58
N PRO A 604 -23.01 14.02 -2.49
CA PRO A 604 -23.01 15.34 -1.84
C PRO A 604 -23.04 15.16 -0.31
N THR A 605 -21.91 14.82 0.28
CA THR A 605 -21.80 14.54 1.72
C THR A 605 -20.54 15.18 2.31
N LEU A 606 -20.64 15.61 3.57
CA LEU A 606 -19.49 16.02 4.38
C LEU A 606 -18.90 14.85 5.18
N LYS A 607 -19.52 13.67 5.14
CA LYS A 607 -19.05 12.48 5.89
C LYS A 607 -17.62 12.14 5.49
N GLY A 608 -16.75 11.96 6.52
CA GLY A 608 -15.33 11.68 6.33
C GLY A 608 -14.46 12.87 5.91
N ARG A 609 -15.04 14.09 5.81
CA ARG A 609 -14.29 15.33 5.50
C ARG A 609 -13.70 15.93 6.76
N MET A 610 -12.64 16.74 6.60
CA MET A 610 -12.01 17.50 7.68
C MET A 610 -12.13 18.99 7.42
N ILE A 611 -12.72 19.72 8.37
CA ILE A 611 -12.91 21.17 8.30
C ILE A 611 -11.96 21.84 9.30
N GLY A 612 -11.07 22.72 8.81
CA GLY A 612 -10.22 23.55 9.62
C GLY A 612 -10.91 24.88 9.97
N CYS A 613 -10.91 25.27 11.22
CA CYS A 613 -11.45 26.57 11.67
C CYS A 613 -10.29 27.44 12.16
N LEU A 614 -9.95 28.46 11.37
CA LEU A 614 -8.96 29.44 11.73
C LEU A 614 -9.55 30.45 12.71
N VAL A 615 -8.93 30.55 13.88
CA VAL A 615 -9.35 31.39 14.99
C VAL A 615 -8.20 32.27 15.51
N ALA A 616 -8.53 33.33 16.24
CA ALA A 616 -7.56 34.16 16.96
C ALA A 616 -8.18 34.65 18.28
N ASP A 617 -7.39 35.31 19.12
CA ASP A 617 -7.88 35.93 20.34
C ASP A 617 -9.03 36.91 20.04
N GLY A 618 -10.09 36.85 20.82
CA GLY A 618 -11.33 37.61 20.62
C GLY A 618 -12.36 36.92 19.71
N THR A 619 -12.08 35.73 19.18
CA THR A 619 -13.08 34.90 18.48
C THR A 619 -14.21 34.48 19.41
N ASP A 620 -15.45 34.45 18.91
CA ASP A 620 -16.60 33.97 19.67
C ASP A 620 -16.56 32.43 19.84
N ALA A 621 -16.40 31.97 21.07
CA ALA A 621 -16.38 30.53 21.42
C ALA A 621 -17.72 29.84 21.09
N ALA A 622 -18.86 30.54 21.19
CA ALA A 622 -20.17 29.96 20.88
C ALA A 622 -20.30 29.66 19.39
N LEU A 623 -19.77 30.54 18.52
CA LEU A 623 -19.71 30.31 17.09
C LEU A 623 -18.86 29.06 16.75
N VAL A 624 -17.66 28.95 17.33
CA VAL A 624 -16.77 27.78 17.11
C VAL A 624 -17.44 26.49 17.56
N THR A 625 -18.11 26.51 18.73
CA THR A 625 -18.86 25.36 19.26
C THR A 625 -20.02 24.96 18.34
N ALA A 626 -20.76 25.94 17.83
CA ALA A 626 -21.88 25.69 16.89
C ALA A 626 -21.40 25.10 15.57
N LEU A 627 -20.29 25.60 15.01
CA LEU A 627 -19.65 25.06 13.81
C LEU A 627 -19.18 23.62 14.02
N ALA A 628 -18.52 23.34 15.14
CA ALA A 628 -18.07 21.99 15.49
C ALA A 628 -19.26 21.02 15.60
N ALA A 629 -20.35 21.44 16.26
CA ALA A 629 -21.56 20.63 16.37
C ALA A 629 -22.22 20.38 15.00
N ALA A 630 -22.27 21.39 14.13
CA ALA A 630 -22.80 21.26 12.78
C ALA A 630 -21.95 20.30 11.92
N ALA A 631 -20.64 20.41 11.98
CA ALA A 631 -19.71 19.50 11.29
C ALA A 631 -19.92 18.05 11.77
N LYS A 632 -19.92 17.81 13.08
CA LYS A 632 -20.15 16.50 13.69
C LYS A 632 -21.50 15.90 13.30
N LYS A 633 -22.57 16.71 13.30
CA LYS A 633 -23.92 16.28 12.87
C LYS A 633 -23.93 15.76 11.44
N ASN A 634 -23.09 16.31 10.56
CA ASN A 634 -22.96 15.93 9.18
C ASN A 634 -21.84 14.91 8.92
N GLY A 635 -21.25 14.31 9.96
CA GLY A 635 -20.21 13.29 9.88
C GLY A 635 -18.84 13.83 9.46
N ALA A 636 -18.60 15.15 9.55
CA ALA A 636 -17.30 15.74 9.32
C ALA A 636 -16.48 15.87 10.60
N MET A 637 -15.16 15.78 10.47
CA MET A 637 -14.20 16.16 11.52
C MET A 637 -14.06 17.69 11.54
N PHE A 638 -13.93 18.27 12.72
CA PHE A 638 -13.72 19.69 12.89
C PHE A 638 -12.46 19.93 13.73
N LYS A 639 -11.58 20.81 13.22
CA LYS A 639 -10.27 21.08 13.81
C LYS A 639 -10.07 22.57 14.00
N VAL A 640 -9.68 22.97 15.19
CA VAL A 640 -9.39 24.38 15.55
C VAL A 640 -7.93 24.67 15.23
N VAL A 641 -7.67 25.70 14.44
CA VAL A 641 -6.34 26.19 14.08
C VAL A 641 -6.14 27.57 14.69
N ALA A 642 -5.18 27.73 15.59
CA ALA A 642 -4.93 28.99 16.31
C ALA A 642 -3.46 29.42 16.20
N PRO A 643 -3.10 30.70 16.46
CA PRO A 643 -1.73 31.15 16.51
C PRO A 643 -0.84 30.39 17.51
N LYS A 644 -1.44 29.81 18.57
CA LYS A 644 -0.74 29.06 19.61
C LYS A 644 -1.40 27.68 19.80
N VAL A 645 -0.63 26.67 20.16
CA VAL A 645 -1.12 25.30 20.43
C VAL A 645 -2.03 25.27 21.67
N GLU A 646 -1.81 26.13 22.64
CA GLU A 646 -2.67 26.30 23.80
C GLU A 646 -4.09 26.70 23.42
N GLY A 647 -4.26 27.29 22.22
CA GLY A 647 -5.54 27.75 21.72
C GLY A 647 -5.64 29.27 21.61
N PHE A 648 -6.84 29.78 21.81
CA PHE A 648 -7.15 31.20 21.74
C PHE A 648 -7.98 31.66 22.93
N LYS A 649 -7.83 32.91 23.33
CA LYS A 649 -8.66 33.55 24.34
C LYS A 649 -9.94 34.07 23.69
N ALA A 650 -11.06 33.42 23.97
CA ALA A 650 -12.35 33.81 23.41
C ALA A 650 -12.77 35.22 23.85
N ALA A 651 -13.75 35.84 23.16
CA ALA A 651 -14.28 37.18 23.48
C ALA A 651 -14.75 37.33 24.93
N GLY A 652 -15.20 36.24 25.56
CA GLY A 652 -15.57 36.17 26.98
C GLY A 652 -14.43 35.92 27.96
N GLY A 653 -13.17 35.85 27.50
CA GLY A 653 -11.98 35.64 28.33
C GLY A 653 -11.61 34.16 28.57
N THR A 654 -12.45 33.21 28.16
CA THR A 654 -12.21 31.77 28.33
C THR A 654 -11.16 31.28 27.30
N MET A 655 -10.23 30.44 27.75
CA MET A 655 -9.31 29.74 26.85
C MET A 655 -9.99 28.57 26.17
N VAL A 656 -9.90 28.49 24.83
CA VAL A 656 -10.38 27.38 24.01
C VAL A 656 -9.17 26.74 23.37
N PRO A 657 -8.91 25.42 23.59
CA PRO A 657 -7.73 24.75 23.06
C PRO A 657 -7.79 24.64 21.55
N ALA A 658 -6.62 24.62 20.89
CA ALA A 658 -6.48 24.35 19.48
C ALA A 658 -6.04 22.91 19.21
N ASP A 659 -6.45 22.38 18.05
CA ASP A 659 -5.92 21.11 17.53
C ASP A 659 -4.58 21.33 16.83
N PHE A 660 -4.39 22.49 16.20
CA PHE A 660 -3.19 22.85 15.45
C PHE A 660 -2.75 24.29 15.77
N GLN A 661 -1.43 24.45 15.89
CA GLN A 661 -0.82 25.77 15.76
C GLN A 661 -0.78 26.16 14.27
N LEU A 662 -0.97 27.44 13.95
CA LEU A 662 -1.12 27.93 12.57
C LEU A 662 -0.04 27.45 11.59
N ALA A 663 1.24 27.44 12.00
CA ALA A 663 2.33 26.95 11.16
C ALA A 663 2.33 25.42 11.03
N GLY A 664 1.81 24.70 12.02
CA GLY A 664 1.68 23.23 12.03
C GLY A 664 0.38 22.70 11.44
N GLY A 665 -0.56 23.58 11.04
CA GLY A 665 -1.85 23.25 10.46
C GLY A 665 -2.07 23.91 9.10
N PRO A 666 -1.25 23.64 8.07
CA PRO A 666 -1.43 24.25 6.75
C PRO A 666 -2.78 23.87 6.15
N SER A 667 -3.38 24.80 5.39
CA SER A 667 -4.73 24.67 4.83
C SER A 667 -4.92 23.39 4.00
N VAL A 668 -3.87 22.87 3.41
CA VAL A 668 -3.88 21.65 2.57
C VAL A 668 -4.28 20.38 3.34
N LEU A 669 -4.18 20.37 4.67
CA LEU A 669 -4.65 19.25 5.50
C LEU A 669 -6.18 19.15 5.59
N PHE A 670 -6.91 20.19 5.19
CA PHE A 670 -8.35 20.30 5.37
C PHE A 670 -9.09 20.33 4.04
N ASP A 671 -10.27 19.72 4.00
CA ASP A 671 -11.16 19.77 2.82
C ASP A 671 -11.85 21.15 2.69
N ALA A 672 -12.00 21.87 3.80
CA ALA A 672 -12.54 23.23 3.83
C ALA A 672 -11.95 24.00 5.01
N ILE A 673 -11.84 25.33 4.82
CA ILE A 673 -11.41 26.26 5.87
C ILE A 673 -12.54 27.21 6.19
N VAL A 674 -12.85 27.33 7.47
CA VAL A 674 -13.70 28.38 8.03
C VAL A 674 -12.80 29.42 8.71
N VAL A 675 -12.94 30.68 8.35
CA VAL A 675 -12.23 31.78 9.00
C VAL A 675 -13.18 32.45 9.99
N ALA A 676 -12.93 32.24 11.28
CA ALA A 676 -13.76 32.74 12.38
C ALA A 676 -12.99 33.74 13.26
N VAL A 677 -12.24 34.65 12.64
CA VAL A 677 -11.48 35.68 13.36
C VAL A 677 -12.36 36.89 13.70
N SER A 678 -12.13 37.46 14.90
CA SER A 678 -12.81 38.72 15.27
C SER A 678 -12.35 39.88 14.40
N PRO A 679 -13.26 40.76 13.93
CA PRO A 679 -12.89 41.97 13.18
C PRO A 679 -12.05 42.98 13.98
N LYS A 680 -11.84 42.76 15.28
CA LYS A 680 -11.04 43.61 16.19
C LYS A 680 -9.59 43.13 16.35
N VAL A 681 -9.13 42.11 15.62
CA VAL A 681 -7.71 41.72 15.65
C VAL A 681 -6.93 42.78 14.86
N PRO A 682 -5.95 43.49 15.49
CA PRO A 682 -5.07 44.37 14.75
C PRO A 682 -4.33 43.58 13.68
N SER A 683 -4.28 44.09 12.45
CA SER A 683 -3.39 43.56 11.42
C SER A 683 -1.95 43.86 11.86
N SER A 684 -1.29 42.87 12.50
CA SER A 684 0.13 42.93 12.76
C SER A 684 0.91 42.29 11.62
#